data_9da5d7cff985638431a60ab91d0d682f
#
_entry.id   9da5d7cff985638431a60ab91d0d682f
#
_cell.length_a   1.000
_cell.length_b   1.000
_cell.length_c   1.000
_cell.angle_alpha   90.00
_cell.angle_beta   90.00
_cell.angle_gamma   90.00
#
_symmetry.space_group_name_H-M   'P 1'
#
loop_
_entity.id
_entity.type
_entity.pdbx_description
1 polymer ?
#
loop_
_entity_poly.entity_id
_entity_poly.type
_entity_poly.pdbx_seq_one_letter_code
_entity_poly.pdbx_strand_id
1 'polypeptide(L)'
;MLPLSDSQVAQSYKKQFYMKVLEEIKVSVYENVYSKKPKVMSFLEVIIMCIHPVYATIINTIRRYYADGDHAAAQKLKNQLPCFTPAGTFNGAHAIKHFLLPSHIVGLDYDHVKNRLEVIQRCAADPHTVAAIESPTDGVKVFAYVEDIEGRHREGQQLVSRYYNQLLGLESDPACKDESRLCYFSYSPNGYVASLYQAFVLEPPVKAEPENVSEEEISQFISSYIFFHPLTAGQRHSNVFKLACEACRRHYPQESILRELTAFFEHTDFRPEELTSVLSSGYKQVNEHAFTSTSANEPSFQKDIRTKRPYGTTENSDADDEAYWLGEEFRKGTPLFPRSLYNNLPDLLNDCIIEDGSEREQDVALLSDLTALSAALPQTFGIYNHKKYSTHIFSVILSPAASGKSIAQTGRYLLEEIHSEILATSESMMKNYQTVHSNWQSECQKQKKKGDACSEEPQRPPFKMLFIPATTSYTRMQMQMQDNGPQGSIIFDTEAQTLSTANHLDCGNFDDMLRKAFEHENIESSYKANGLIPIYIHHPKLALLLTGTPGQIDGLLSSYENGLPSRTLIYTFREAPHWKEMGDDCISLEDSFKPIAHRVSELYNFCLAHPVLFHFNRLQWNRLNEIFSRMLSEVALEGNDDLQAVVKRYAFLVMRISMIQTRIRQFEATDLSPEIYCTDADFERSLQIVLCCYEHSRLLHSSMPSPSVRPLKNPDTIRNFVQELPDCFTTDEAIQIGAKYDFNHRKVTRLLKSLNGVKINKISHGSYTKMNEQ
;
A
#
# COMPACT_ATOMS: atom_id res chain seq x y z
N MET A 1 -40.10 -0.46 -26.77
CA MET A 1 -38.70 -0.85 -26.91
C MET A 1 -38.61 -2.32 -26.57
N LEU A 2 -38.15 -3.17 -27.50
CA LEU A 2 -37.93 -4.59 -27.21
C LEU A 2 -36.66 -4.72 -26.34
N PRO A 3 -36.64 -5.59 -25.33
CA PRO A 3 -35.44 -5.82 -24.52
C PRO A 3 -34.34 -6.39 -25.41
N LEU A 4 -33.11 -5.85 -25.23
CA LEU A 4 -31.92 -6.35 -25.90
C LEU A 4 -31.69 -7.81 -25.51
N SER A 5 -31.28 -8.66 -26.44
CA SER A 5 -30.93 -10.05 -26.15
C SER A 5 -29.67 -10.13 -25.26
N ASP A 6 -29.54 -11.19 -24.47
CA ASP A 6 -28.39 -11.39 -23.57
C ASP A 6 -27.02 -11.30 -24.30
N SER A 7 -26.98 -11.68 -25.57
CA SER A 7 -25.78 -11.51 -26.40
C SER A 7 -25.48 -10.04 -26.74
N GLN A 8 -26.50 -9.21 -26.91
CA GLN A 8 -26.35 -7.79 -27.18
C GLN A 8 -25.97 -7.01 -25.90
N VAL A 9 -26.47 -7.44 -24.76
CA VAL A 9 -26.09 -6.93 -23.44
C VAL A 9 -24.63 -7.28 -23.14
N ALA A 10 -24.23 -8.55 -23.34
CA ALA A 10 -22.84 -8.98 -23.15
C ALA A 10 -21.85 -8.28 -24.09
N GLN A 11 -22.25 -8.02 -25.36
CA GLN A 11 -21.45 -7.23 -26.28
C GLN A 11 -21.34 -5.77 -25.87
N SER A 12 -22.40 -5.18 -25.29
CA SER A 12 -22.38 -3.81 -24.79
C SER A 12 -21.43 -3.66 -23.60
N TYR A 13 -21.46 -4.60 -22.64
CA TYR A 13 -20.51 -4.60 -21.50
C TYR A 13 -19.07 -4.82 -21.94
N LYS A 14 -18.81 -5.77 -22.87
CA LYS A 14 -17.47 -5.95 -23.44
C LYS A 14 -16.97 -4.68 -24.13
N LYS A 15 -17.80 -4.04 -24.93
CA LYS A 15 -17.47 -2.77 -25.62
C LYS A 15 -17.11 -1.67 -24.63
N GLN A 16 -17.88 -1.52 -23.56
CA GLN A 16 -17.62 -0.51 -22.51
C GLN A 16 -16.32 -0.80 -21.76
N PHE A 17 -16.04 -2.07 -21.46
CA PHE A 17 -14.80 -2.50 -20.82
C PHE A 17 -13.55 -2.17 -21.66
N TYR A 18 -13.52 -2.54 -22.95
CA TYR A 18 -12.36 -2.27 -23.81
C TYR A 18 -12.15 -0.77 -24.08
N MET A 19 -13.22 0.01 -24.19
CA MET A 19 -13.09 1.48 -24.28
C MET A 19 -12.45 2.06 -23.02
N LYS A 20 -12.82 1.58 -21.83
CA LYS A 20 -12.21 1.98 -20.57
C LYS A 20 -10.71 1.61 -20.51
N VAL A 21 -10.32 0.44 -21.00
CA VAL A 21 -8.90 0.04 -21.10
C VAL A 21 -8.11 1.00 -22.00
N LEU A 22 -8.66 1.44 -23.13
CA LEU A 22 -8.00 2.39 -24.02
C LEU A 22 -7.88 3.80 -23.39
N GLU A 23 -8.79 4.18 -22.51
CA GLU A 23 -8.69 5.41 -21.71
C GLU A 23 -7.54 5.36 -20.69
N GLU A 24 -7.25 4.19 -20.15
CA GLU A 24 -6.19 3.97 -19.18
C GLU A 24 -4.79 3.98 -19.82
N ILE A 25 -4.67 3.71 -21.13
CA ILE A 25 -3.39 3.76 -21.84
C ILE A 25 -2.91 5.21 -21.96
N LYS A 26 -1.76 5.51 -21.36
CA LYS A 26 -1.19 6.85 -21.31
C LYS A 26 -0.03 7.02 -22.30
N VAL A 27 0.02 8.19 -22.91
CA VAL A 27 1.05 8.60 -23.89
C VAL A 27 1.52 10.02 -23.58
N SER A 28 2.76 10.35 -23.96
CA SER A 28 3.25 11.73 -23.86
C SER A 28 2.88 12.54 -25.08
N VAL A 29 2.29 13.71 -24.86
CA VAL A 29 1.90 14.68 -25.89
C VAL A 29 2.77 15.93 -25.76
N TYR A 30 3.32 16.40 -26.87
CA TYR A 30 4.18 17.57 -26.97
C TYR A 30 3.48 18.63 -27.82
N GLU A 31 3.60 19.91 -27.47
CA GLU A 31 3.01 21.03 -28.21
C GLU A 31 3.51 21.11 -29.65
N ASN A 32 4.76 20.69 -29.90
CA ASN A 32 5.38 20.56 -31.22
C ASN A 32 6.63 19.70 -31.11
N VAL A 33 7.27 19.37 -32.24
CA VAL A 33 8.44 18.50 -32.30
C VAL A 33 9.68 19.03 -31.52
N TYR A 34 9.73 20.31 -31.19
CA TYR A 34 10.83 20.93 -30.46
C TYR A 34 10.58 21.01 -28.95
N SER A 35 9.37 20.72 -28.51
CA SER A 35 8.99 20.77 -27.10
C SER A 35 9.73 19.69 -26.30
N LYS A 36 10.16 20.06 -25.08
CA LYS A 36 10.84 19.15 -24.14
C LYS A 36 10.00 18.89 -22.89
N LYS A 37 8.78 19.44 -22.83
CA LYS A 37 7.86 19.27 -21.71
C LYS A 37 6.61 18.57 -22.22
N PRO A 38 6.48 17.26 -22.04
CA PRO A 38 5.29 16.53 -22.42
C PRO A 38 4.16 16.76 -21.42
N LYS A 39 2.92 16.68 -21.91
CA LYS A 39 1.72 16.46 -21.12
C LYS A 39 1.29 15.00 -21.30
N VAL A 40 0.92 14.33 -20.22
CA VAL A 40 0.40 12.94 -20.29
C VAL A 40 -1.09 13.02 -20.61
N MET A 41 -1.51 12.28 -21.64
CA MET A 41 -2.92 12.17 -22.05
C MET A 41 -3.27 10.70 -22.29
N SER A 42 -4.57 10.38 -22.31
CA SER A 42 -4.96 9.03 -22.72
C SER A 42 -4.76 8.86 -24.23
N PHE A 43 -4.36 7.64 -24.63
CA PHE A 43 -4.20 7.30 -26.06
C PHE A 43 -5.52 7.50 -26.81
N LEU A 44 -6.64 7.10 -26.19
CA LEU A 44 -7.97 7.26 -26.78
C LEU A 44 -8.30 8.76 -27.04
N GLU A 45 -8.07 9.66 -26.08
CA GLU A 45 -8.27 11.10 -26.26
C GLU A 45 -7.47 11.63 -27.45
N VAL A 46 -6.19 11.25 -27.56
CA VAL A 46 -5.31 11.68 -28.65
C VAL A 46 -5.85 11.21 -30.01
N ILE A 47 -6.29 9.96 -30.13
CA ILE A 47 -6.86 9.46 -31.39
C ILE A 47 -8.20 10.11 -31.72
N ILE A 48 -9.07 10.34 -30.72
CA ILE A 48 -10.32 11.07 -30.89
C ILE A 48 -10.05 12.49 -31.40
N MET A 49 -9.06 13.20 -30.86
CA MET A 49 -8.67 14.53 -31.35
C MET A 49 -8.17 14.50 -32.81
N CYS A 50 -7.56 13.40 -33.25
CA CYS A 50 -7.16 13.22 -34.65
C CYS A 50 -8.34 12.90 -35.60
N ILE A 51 -9.43 12.34 -35.09
CA ILE A 51 -10.63 12.03 -35.87
C ILE A 51 -11.52 13.30 -35.98
N HIS A 52 -11.65 14.05 -34.90
CA HIS A 52 -12.44 15.28 -34.86
C HIS A 52 -11.74 16.45 -35.57
N PRO A 53 -12.48 17.48 -36.03
CA PRO A 53 -11.95 18.57 -36.86
C PRO A 53 -11.08 19.61 -36.12
N VAL A 54 -10.51 19.27 -34.97
CA VAL A 54 -9.68 20.14 -34.11
C VAL A 54 -8.53 20.77 -34.94
N TYR A 55 -7.85 19.96 -35.75
CA TYR A 55 -6.70 20.37 -36.55
C TYR A 55 -7.02 20.43 -38.06
N ALA A 56 -8.30 20.38 -38.47
CA ALA A 56 -8.72 20.26 -39.88
C ALA A 56 -8.10 21.34 -40.76
N THR A 57 -8.15 22.62 -40.36
CA THR A 57 -7.67 23.74 -41.16
C THR A 57 -6.18 23.65 -41.46
N ILE A 58 -5.34 23.41 -40.46
CA ILE A 58 -3.90 23.33 -40.62
C ILE A 58 -3.50 22.05 -41.40
N ILE A 59 -4.16 20.93 -41.12
CA ILE A 59 -3.90 19.65 -41.81
C ILE A 59 -4.25 19.71 -43.27
N ASN A 60 -5.42 20.31 -43.64
CA ASN A 60 -5.81 20.49 -45.03
C ASN A 60 -4.86 21.44 -45.75
N THR A 61 -4.32 22.44 -45.08
CA THR A 61 -3.29 23.33 -45.63
C THR A 61 -1.97 22.57 -45.88
N ILE A 62 -1.54 21.73 -44.95
CA ILE A 62 -0.35 20.89 -45.11
C ILE A 62 -0.53 19.94 -46.31
N ARG A 63 -1.68 19.25 -46.41
CA ARG A 63 -1.99 18.33 -47.52
C ARG A 63 -2.02 19.04 -48.87
N ARG A 64 -2.52 20.29 -48.93
CA ARG A 64 -2.48 21.11 -50.15
C ARG A 64 -1.05 21.41 -50.56
N TYR A 65 -0.22 21.99 -49.67
CA TYR A 65 1.20 22.26 -49.96
C TYR A 65 1.94 21.01 -50.39
N TYR A 66 1.65 19.89 -49.76
CA TYR A 66 2.28 18.59 -50.09
C TYR A 66 1.85 18.11 -51.49
N ALA A 67 0.58 18.26 -51.86
CA ALA A 67 0.07 17.90 -53.17
C ALA A 67 0.59 18.87 -54.29
N ASP A 68 0.79 20.15 -53.96
CA ASP A 68 1.39 21.15 -54.85
C ASP A 68 2.90 21.01 -55.03
N GLY A 69 3.55 20.04 -54.30
CA GLY A 69 5.00 19.80 -54.36
C GLY A 69 5.82 20.73 -53.47
N ASP A 70 5.20 21.64 -52.74
CA ASP A 70 5.90 22.51 -51.77
C ASP A 70 6.10 21.77 -50.41
N HIS A 71 6.97 20.77 -50.45
CA HIS A 71 7.28 19.94 -49.27
C HIS A 71 7.93 20.75 -48.15
N ALA A 72 8.62 21.85 -48.44
CA ALA A 72 9.23 22.70 -47.44
C ALA A 72 8.21 23.49 -46.62
N ALA A 73 7.21 24.08 -47.26
CA ALA A 73 6.10 24.75 -46.58
C ALA A 73 5.25 23.76 -45.80
N ALA A 74 4.95 22.59 -46.38
CA ALA A 74 4.23 21.51 -45.69
C ALA A 74 4.98 21.08 -44.42
N GLN A 75 6.30 20.84 -44.48
CA GLN A 75 7.10 20.41 -43.34
C GLN A 75 7.20 21.48 -42.25
N LYS A 76 7.30 22.78 -42.64
CA LYS A 76 7.31 23.90 -41.68
C LYS A 76 6.02 23.97 -40.86
N LEU A 77 4.87 23.76 -41.48
CA LEU A 77 3.60 23.69 -40.77
C LEU A 77 3.44 22.42 -39.97
N LYS A 78 3.86 21.29 -40.51
CA LYS A 78 3.84 19.97 -39.80
C LYS A 78 4.66 20.04 -38.49
N ASN A 79 5.80 20.72 -38.45
CA ASN A 79 6.61 20.90 -37.28
C ASN A 79 5.96 21.74 -36.16
N GLN A 80 4.90 22.48 -36.47
CA GLN A 80 4.11 23.25 -35.51
C GLN A 80 2.95 22.46 -34.91
N LEU A 81 2.60 21.29 -35.48
CA LEU A 81 1.57 20.43 -34.94
C LEU A 81 1.97 19.80 -33.60
N PRO A 82 1.02 19.59 -32.69
CA PRO A 82 1.23 18.71 -31.58
C PRO A 82 1.62 17.31 -32.07
N CYS A 83 2.41 16.62 -31.25
CA CYS A 83 2.84 15.26 -31.53
C CYS A 83 2.85 14.45 -30.23
N PHE A 84 2.81 13.14 -30.36
CA PHE A 84 2.77 12.23 -29.24
C PHE A 84 3.66 11.01 -29.47
N THR A 85 4.02 10.32 -28.39
CA THR A 85 4.81 9.08 -28.40
C THR A 85 3.89 7.88 -28.19
N PRO A 86 3.49 7.14 -29.22
CA PRO A 86 2.57 6.00 -29.10
C PRO A 86 3.07 4.95 -28.11
N ALA A 87 4.37 4.70 -28.08
CA ALA A 87 4.99 3.62 -27.31
C ALA A 87 4.97 3.81 -25.78
N GLY A 88 4.67 5.03 -25.30
CA GLY A 88 4.57 5.27 -23.85
C GLY A 88 4.78 6.72 -23.42
N THR A 89 5.05 6.86 -22.12
CA THR A 89 5.24 8.16 -21.47
C THR A 89 6.72 8.50 -21.27
N PHE A 90 7.02 9.81 -21.22
CA PHE A 90 8.38 10.33 -21.10
C PHE A 90 8.43 11.45 -20.06
N ASN A 91 9.56 11.57 -19.35
CA ASN A 91 9.85 12.69 -18.46
C ASN A 91 10.86 13.61 -19.12
N GLY A 92 10.38 14.60 -19.90
CA GLY A 92 11.21 15.54 -20.64
C GLY A 92 11.15 15.34 -22.15
N ALA A 93 12.29 15.48 -22.86
CA ALA A 93 12.34 15.28 -24.31
C ALA A 93 12.03 13.82 -24.70
N HIS A 94 11.48 13.65 -25.90
CA HIS A 94 11.22 12.31 -26.48
C HIS A 94 12.55 11.61 -26.88
N ALA A 95 13.24 11.07 -25.89
CA ALA A 95 14.49 10.32 -26.06
C ALA A 95 14.48 9.14 -25.08
N ILE A 96 15.03 7.99 -25.49
CA ILE A 96 15.00 6.73 -24.72
C ILE A 96 15.39 6.91 -23.26
N LYS A 97 16.41 7.74 -22.97
CA LYS A 97 16.83 8.05 -21.59
C LYS A 97 15.77 8.74 -20.72
N HIS A 98 14.68 9.22 -21.29
CA HIS A 98 13.57 9.88 -20.62
C HIS A 98 12.29 9.04 -20.68
N PHE A 99 12.35 7.82 -21.22
CA PHE A 99 11.23 6.87 -21.26
C PHE A 99 10.84 6.45 -19.83
N LEU A 100 9.56 6.48 -19.52
CA LEU A 100 9.04 6.15 -18.17
C LEU A 100 8.30 4.84 -18.15
N LEU A 101 7.17 4.78 -18.87
CA LEU A 101 6.26 3.65 -18.85
C LEU A 101 5.81 3.28 -20.27
N PRO A 102 5.81 2.01 -20.64
CA PRO A 102 5.26 1.56 -21.91
C PRO A 102 3.74 1.73 -21.94
N SER A 103 3.21 2.04 -23.10
CA SER A 103 1.78 2.08 -23.39
C SER A 103 1.24 0.76 -23.94
N HIS A 104 2.11 -0.18 -24.24
CA HIS A 104 1.84 -1.39 -25.02
C HIS A 104 1.34 -1.14 -26.46
N ILE A 105 1.34 0.11 -26.93
CA ILE A 105 0.95 0.48 -28.29
C ILE A 105 2.16 0.51 -29.20
N VAL A 106 2.08 -0.25 -30.27
CA VAL A 106 2.99 -0.16 -31.41
C VAL A 106 2.30 0.65 -32.51
N GLY A 107 2.95 1.72 -32.97
CA GLY A 107 2.50 2.55 -34.05
C GLY A 107 3.32 2.31 -35.32
N LEU A 108 2.66 1.99 -36.43
CA LEU A 108 3.24 1.87 -37.75
C LEU A 108 2.88 3.09 -38.60
N ASP A 109 3.79 3.52 -39.46
CA ASP A 109 3.58 4.60 -40.43
C ASP A 109 3.72 4.04 -41.86
N TYR A 110 2.72 4.27 -42.67
CA TYR A 110 2.69 3.93 -44.10
C TYR A 110 2.62 5.21 -44.90
N ASP A 111 3.69 5.54 -45.62
CA ASP A 111 3.79 6.73 -46.44
C ASP A 111 3.29 6.44 -47.88
N HIS A 112 2.93 7.50 -48.60
CA HIS A 112 2.54 7.48 -50.01
C HIS A 112 1.36 6.51 -50.34
N VAL A 113 0.36 6.47 -49.46
CA VAL A 113 -0.80 5.59 -49.62
C VAL A 113 -1.80 6.18 -50.60
N LYS A 114 -2.00 5.52 -51.78
CA LYS A 114 -2.88 5.98 -52.85
C LYS A 114 -4.34 6.06 -52.42
N ASN A 115 -4.84 5.03 -51.73
CA ASN A 115 -6.23 4.96 -51.24
C ASN A 115 -6.25 4.80 -49.69
N ARG A 116 -6.13 5.88 -48.98
CA ARG A 116 -6.08 5.88 -47.51
C ARG A 116 -7.35 5.34 -46.88
N LEU A 117 -8.52 5.64 -47.48
CA LEU A 117 -9.81 5.17 -46.97
C LEU A 117 -9.90 3.61 -47.02
N GLU A 118 -9.47 3.00 -48.10
CA GLU A 118 -9.46 1.54 -48.24
C GLU A 118 -8.54 0.87 -47.21
N VAL A 119 -7.36 1.45 -47.00
CA VAL A 119 -6.40 0.95 -45.98
C VAL A 119 -7.00 1.04 -44.58
N ILE A 120 -7.63 2.16 -44.23
CA ILE A 120 -8.31 2.31 -42.93
C ILE A 120 -9.46 1.30 -42.80
N GLN A 121 -10.24 1.07 -43.83
CA GLN A 121 -11.34 0.08 -43.81
C GLN A 121 -10.81 -1.35 -43.65
N ARG A 122 -9.69 -1.70 -44.28
CA ARG A 122 -9.03 -3.02 -44.10
C ARG A 122 -8.51 -3.18 -42.65
N CYS A 123 -7.90 -2.14 -42.12
CA CYS A 123 -7.51 -2.13 -40.69
C CYS A 123 -8.73 -2.23 -39.76
N ALA A 124 -9.82 -1.52 -40.05
CA ALA A 124 -11.04 -1.56 -39.23
C ALA A 124 -11.73 -2.96 -39.24
N ALA A 125 -11.51 -3.75 -40.27
CA ALA A 125 -12.00 -5.13 -40.35
C ALA A 125 -11.11 -6.14 -39.64
N ASP A 126 -9.90 -5.75 -39.26
CA ASP A 126 -8.92 -6.61 -38.60
C ASP A 126 -9.05 -6.56 -37.07
N PRO A 127 -9.12 -7.72 -36.40
CA PRO A 127 -9.34 -7.75 -34.93
C PRO A 127 -8.17 -7.23 -34.10
N HIS A 128 -6.97 -7.12 -34.64
CA HIS A 128 -5.79 -6.64 -33.92
C HIS A 128 -5.62 -5.12 -34.00
N THR A 129 -6.39 -4.44 -34.85
CA THR A 129 -6.29 -2.99 -34.99
C THR A 129 -6.93 -2.26 -33.82
N VAL A 130 -6.14 -1.50 -33.07
CA VAL A 130 -6.60 -0.61 -32.00
C VAL A 130 -7.10 0.71 -32.59
N ALA A 131 -6.33 1.29 -33.52
CA ALA A 131 -6.74 2.51 -34.24
C ALA A 131 -6.04 2.60 -35.60
N ALA A 132 -6.68 3.29 -36.55
CA ALA A 132 -6.09 3.64 -37.84
C ALA A 132 -6.52 5.04 -38.26
N ILE A 133 -5.56 5.93 -38.59
CA ILE A 133 -5.81 7.33 -38.96
C ILE A 133 -4.98 7.75 -40.16
N GLU A 134 -5.47 8.71 -40.92
CA GLU A 134 -4.67 9.35 -41.96
C GLU A 134 -3.52 10.16 -41.35
N SER A 135 -2.35 10.15 -41.97
CA SER A 135 -1.24 11.02 -41.58
C SER A 135 -1.51 12.49 -41.95
N PRO A 136 -0.73 13.46 -41.41
CA PRO A 136 -0.85 14.86 -41.83
C PRO A 136 -0.57 15.10 -43.29
N THR A 137 0.08 14.18 -44.00
CA THR A 137 0.43 14.25 -45.41
C THR A 137 -0.39 13.28 -46.24
N ASP A 138 0.22 12.27 -46.84
CA ASP A 138 -0.35 11.31 -47.78
C ASP A 138 -0.36 9.84 -47.30
N GLY A 139 -0.06 9.61 -46.03
CA GLY A 139 0.07 8.28 -45.45
C GLY A 139 -1.07 7.87 -44.50
N VAL A 140 -0.92 6.69 -43.92
CA VAL A 140 -1.82 6.13 -42.90
C VAL A 140 -0.98 5.61 -41.71
N LYS A 141 -1.46 5.86 -40.49
CA LYS A 141 -0.88 5.31 -39.26
C LYS A 141 -1.79 4.25 -38.70
N VAL A 142 -1.20 3.10 -38.32
CA VAL A 142 -1.89 1.97 -37.73
C VAL A 142 -1.34 1.69 -36.34
N PHE A 143 -2.21 1.44 -35.40
CA PHE A 143 -1.84 1.17 -34.01
C PHE A 143 -2.40 -0.18 -33.56
N ALA A 144 -1.56 -0.96 -32.92
CA ALA A 144 -1.91 -2.27 -32.36
C ALA A 144 -1.38 -2.40 -30.92
N TYR A 145 -2.02 -3.23 -30.11
CA TYR A 145 -1.63 -3.52 -28.75
C TYR A 145 -0.80 -4.80 -28.67
N VAL A 146 0.30 -4.79 -27.93
CA VAL A 146 1.19 -5.94 -27.77
C VAL A 146 1.36 -6.21 -26.27
N GLU A 147 0.99 -7.40 -25.82
CA GLU A 147 1.23 -7.85 -24.45
C GLU A 147 2.73 -8.12 -24.24
N ASP A 148 3.18 -8.00 -22.99
CA ASP A 148 4.57 -8.29 -22.55
C ASP A 148 5.66 -7.59 -23.38
N ILE A 149 5.39 -6.32 -23.78
CA ILE A 149 6.29 -5.53 -24.62
C ILE A 149 7.43 -4.85 -23.85
N GLU A 150 7.41 -4.85 -22.51
CA GLU A 150 8.39 -4.20 -21.66
C GLU A 150 9.80 -4.67 -21.99
N GLY A 151 10.67 -3.71 -22.33
CA GLY A 151 12.05 -3.97 -22.76
C GLY A 151 12.19 -4.71 -24.11
N ARG A 152 11.08 -5.04 -24.77
CA ARG A 152 11.02 -5.83 -26.02
C ARG A 152 10.31 -5.06 -27.15
N HIS A 153 10.25 -3.74 -27.08
CA HIS A 153 9.48 -2.92 -28.04
C HIS A 153 9.89 -3.20 -29.49
N ARG A 154 11.17 -3.42 -29.76
CA ARG A 154 11.67 -3.74 -31.10
C ARG A 154 11.12 -5.07 -31.63
N GLU A 155 10.98 -6.08 -30.80
CA GLU A 155 10.38 -7.38 -31.17
C GLU A 155 8.89 -7.22 -31.45
N GLY A 156 8.17 -6.50 -30.58
CA GLY A 156 6.76 -6.17 -30.77
C GLY A 156 6.52 -5.41 -32.08
N GLN A 157 7.36 -4.41 -32.36
CA GLN A 157 7.31 -3.64 -33.61
C GLN A 157 7.54 -4.52 -34.84
N GLN A 158 8.52 -5.45 -34.79
CA GLN A 158 8.79 -6.38 -35.90
C GLN A 158 7.61 -7.34 -36.11
N LEU A 159 7.00 -7.85 -35.06
CA LEU A 159 5.83 -8.72 -35.12
C LEU A 159 4.65 -8.01 -35.80
N VAL A 160 4.30 -6.83 -35.29
CA VAL A 160 3.17 -6.02 -35.77
C VAL A 160 3.42 -5.53 -37.21
N SER A 161 4.64 -5.07 -37.53
CA SER A 161 5.02 -4.63 -38.87
C SER A 161 4.90 -5.77 -39.91
N ARG A 162 5.41 -6.95 -39.60
CA ARG A 162 5.31 -8.12 -40.50
C ARG A 162 3.85 -8.48 -40.76
N TYR A 163 3.02 -8.47 -39.71
CA TYR A 163 1.61 -8.79 -39.83
C TYR A 163 0.86 -7.80 -40.74
N TYR A 164 0.98 -6.49 -40.45
CA TYR A 164 0.25 -5.48 -41.24
C TYR A 164 0.85 -5.27 -42.63
N ASN A 165 2.15 -5.41 -42.83
CA ASN A 165 2.73 -5.38 -44.20
C ASN A 165 2.13 -6.48 -45.06
N GLN A 166 1.97 -7.69 -44.52
CA GLN A 166 1.30 -8.78 -45.24
C GLN A 166 -0.20 -8.52 -45.41
N LEU A 167 -0.90 -8.05 -44.39
CA LEU A 167 -2.33 -7.73 -44.46
C LEU A 167 -2.64 -6.67 -45.50
N LEU A 168 -1.86 -5.59 -45.56
CA LEU A 168 -2.12 -4.44 -46.39
C LEU A 168 -1.47 -4.51 -47.78
N GLY A 169 -0.43 -5.35 -47.94
CA GLY A 169 0.41 -5.39 -49.13
C GLY A 169 1.26 -4.12 -49.29
N LEU A 170 1.63 -3.48 -48.18
CA LEU A 170 2.41 -2.25 -48.09
C LEU A 170 3.62 -2.47 -47.16
N GLU A 171 4.66 -1.64 -47.29
CA GLU A 171 5.79 -1.66 -46.38
C GLU A 171 5.69 -0.47 -45.42
N SER A 172 5.78 -0.74 -44.12
CA SER A 172 5.81 0.28 -43.07
C SER A 172 7.17 0.97 -43.01
N ASP A 173 7.20 2.25 -42.56
CA ASP A 173 8.44 3.00 -42.37
C ASP A 173 9.38 2.27 -41.37
N PRO A 174 10.57 1.80 -41.85
CA PRO A 174 11.51 1.10 -40.99
C PRO A 174 12.14 1.99 -39.92
N ALA A 175 11.92 3.29 -39.93
CA ALA A 175 12.45 4.20 -38.91
C ALA A 175 11.61 4.17 -37.60
N CYS A 176 10.45 3.53 -37.57
CA CYS A 176 9.60 3.38 -36.37
C CYS A 176 10.08 2.23 -35.46
N LYS A 177 11.36 2.23 -35.04
CA LYS A 177 11.99 1.09 -34.36
C LYS A 177 12.11 1.20 -32.85
N ASP A 178 11.99 2.40 -32.32
CA ASP A 178 12.22 2.67 -30.89
C ASP A 178 11.06 3.44 -30.26
N GLU A 179 11.01 3.41 -28.95
CA GLU A 179 9.95 4.00 -28.13
C GLU A 179 9.88 5.53 -28.26
N SER A 180 10.96 6.18 -28.67
CA SER A 180 11.04 7.64 -28.75
C SER A 180 10.39 8.25 -30.01
N ARG A 181 9.88 7.41 -30.91
CA ARG A 181 9.28 7.87 -32.17
C ARG A 181 8.04 8.72 -31.93
N LEU A 182 8.00 9.91 -32.54
CA LEU A 182 6.87 10.82 -32.50
C LEU A 182 5.85 10.53 -33.61
N CYS A 183 4.59 10.57 -33.26
CA CYS A 183 3.46 10.68 -34.18
C CYS A 183 2.86 12.09 -34.13
N TYR A 184 2.71 12.75 -35.28
CA TYR A 184 2.01 14.04 -35.34
C TYR A 184 0.51 13.87 -35.23
N PHE A 185 -0.17 14.80 -34.56
CA PHE A 185 -1.61 14.92 -34.64
C PHE A 185 -2.06 15.12 -36.08
N SER A 186 -3.26 14.69 -36.40
CA SER A 186 -3.79 14.70 -37.76
C SER A 186 -5.26 15.14 -37.79
N TYR A 187 -5.86 15.11 -38.97
CA TYR A 187 -7.29 15.18 -39.19
C TYR A 187 -7.72 14.03 -40.09
N SER A 188 -8.44 13.07 -39.52
CA SER A 188 -8.86 11.84 -40.19
C SER A 188 -10.35 11.57 -39.94
N PRO A 189 -11.26 12.24 -40.69
CA PRO A 189 -12.69 12.08 -40.46
C PRO A 189 -13.20 10.66 -40.68
N ASN A 190 -12.46 9.83 -41.41
CA ASN A 190 -12.72 8.39 -41.61
C ASN A 190 -11.82 7.52 -40.74
N GLY A 191 -11.17 8.10 -39.72
CA GLY A 191 -10.32 7.37 -38.79
C GLY A 191 -11.12 6.33 -38.00
N TYR A 192 -10.46 5.25 -37.64
CA TYR A 192 -11.03 4.12 -36.93
C TYR A 192 -10.45 4.02 -35.53
N VAL A 193 -11.28 3.72 -34.54
CA VAL A 193 -10.91 3.29 -33.20
C VAL A 193 -11.71 2.04 -32.86
N ALA A 194 -11.01 1.01 -32.41
CA ALA A 194 -11.62 -0.25 -32.05
C ALA A 194 -12.48 -0.10 -30.78
N SER A 195 -13.65 -0.71 -30.78
CA SER A 195 -14.43 -0.94 -29.56
C SER A 195 -14.05 -2.25 -28.86
N LEU A 196 -13.40 -3.15 -29.58
CA LEU A 196 -12.85 -4.44 -29.16
C LEU A 196 -11.60 -4.68 -30.01
N TYR A 197 -10.54 -5.17 -29.42
CA TYR A 197 -9.33 -5.55 -30.15
C TYR A 197 -8.72 -6.84 -29.56
N GLN A 198 -7.90 -7.51 -30.33
CA GLN A 198 -7.14 -8.67 -29.93
C GLN A 198 -5.66 -8.28 -29.83
N ALA A 199 -5.07 -8.43 -28.65
CA ALA A 199 -3.66 -8.14 -28.46
C ALA A 199 -2.77 -9.09 -29.24
N PHE A 200 -1.62 -8.59 -29.70
CA PHE A 200 -0.50 -9.46 -30.08
C PHE A 200 0.19 -9.96 -28.81
N VAL A 201 0.65 -11.20 -28.85
CA VAL A 201 1.40 -11.81 -27.75
C VAL A 201 2.80 -12.13 -28.27
N LEU A 202 3.83 -11.63 -27.56
CA LEU A 202 5.21 -12.01 -27.86
C LEU A 202 5.47 -13.43 -27.36
N GLU A 203 6.09 -14.25 -28.19
CA GLU A 203 6.56 -15.56 -27.73
C GLU A 203 7.49 -15.38 -26.53
N PRO A 204 7.39 -16.24 -25.51
CA PRO A 204 8.33 -16.18 -24.39
C PRO A 204 9.76 -16.29 -24.96
N PRO A 205 10.72 -15.54 -24.42
CA PRO A 205 12.10 -15.59 -24.90
C PRO A 205 12.57 -17.05 -24.86
N VAL A 206 12.91 -17.59 -26.03
CA VAL A 206 13.53 -18.91 -26.14
C VAL A 206 14.79 -18.83 -25.31
N LYS A 207 14.96 -19.71 -24.31
CA LYS A 207 16.24 -19.84 -23.59
C LYS A 207 17.30 -20.17 -24.63
N ALA A 208 18.06 -19.16 -25.03
CA ALA A 208 19.24 -19.36 -25.84
C ALA A 208 20.18 -20.25 -25.03
N GLU A 209 20.59 -21.38 -25.59
CA GLU A 209 21.78 -22.08 -25.12
C GLU A 209 22.92 -21.07 -25.15
N PRO A 210 23.84 -21.07 -24.17
CA PRO A 210 24.87 -20.04 -24.07
C PRO A 210 25.65 -19.96 -25.35
N GLU A 211 25.46 -18.91 -26.14
CA GLU A 211 26.40 -18.56 -27.20
C GLU A 211 27.76 -18.40 -26.51
N ASN A 212 28.84 -18.89 -27.14
CA ASN A 212 30.22 -18.78 -26.64
C ASN A 212 30.59 -17.29 -26.51
N VAL A 213 30.33 -16.71 -25.35
CA VAL A 213 30.75 -15.36 -25.00
C VAL A 213 32.31 -15.40 -24.92
N SER A 214 32.98 -14.55 -25.65
CA SER A 214 34.47 -14.53 -25.65
C SER A 214 34.99 -14.02 -24.31
N GLU A 215 36.11 -14.58 -23.85
CA GLU A 215 36.77 -14.12 -22.62
C GLU A 215 37.16 -12.63 -22.68
N GLU A 216 37.40 -12.10 -23.87
CA GLU A 216 37.67 -10.68 -24.12
C GLU A 216 36.44 -9.80 -23.84
N GLU A 217 35.25 -10.23 -24.18
CA GLU A 217 34.00 -9.51 -23.93
C GLU A 217 33.68 -9.46 -22.44
N ILE A 218 33.89 -10.54 -21.72
CA ILE A 218 33.72 -10.61 -20.26
C ILE A 218 34.72 -9.69 -19.55
N SER A 219 36.01 -9.71 -19.98
CA SER A 219 37.05 -8.86 -19.42
C SER A 219 36.78 -7.37 -19.67
N GLN A 220 36.30 -7.00 -20.87
CA GLN A 220 35.86 -5.64 -21.19
C GLN A 220 34.66 -5.20 -20.35
N PHE A 221 33.67 -6.08 -20.14
CA PHE A 221 32.53 -5.81 -19.29
C PHE A 221 32.96 -5.53 -17.85
N ILE A 222 33.76 -6.41 -17.26
CA ILE A 222 34.25 -6.25 -15.88
C ILE A 222 35.09 -4.97 -15.74
N SER A 223 36.00 -4.71 -16.66
CA SER A 223 36.85 -3.51 -16.64
C SER A 223 36.03 -2.24 -16.74
N SER A 224 35.03 -2.20 -17.63
CA SER A 224 34.12 -1.07 -17.77
C SER A 224 33.29 -0.88 -16.52
N TYR A 225 32.77 -1.97 -15.93
CA TYR A 225 31.98 -1.91 -14.71
C TYR A 225 32.78 -1.37 -13.53
N ILE A 226 34.01 -1.86 -13.32
CA ILE A 226 34.90 -1.43 -12.24
C ILE A 226 35.32 0.04 -12.40
N PHE A 227 35.50 0.50 -13.63
CA PHE A 227 35.81 1.90 -13.90
C PHE A 227 34.73 2.86 -13.38
N PHE A 228 33.47 2.52 -13.55
CA PHE A 228 32.35 3.31 -13.06
C PHE A 228 31.95 2.99 -11.60
N HIS A 229 32.31 1.82 -11.10
CA HIS A 229 31.96 1.31 -9.77
C HIS A 229 33.22 0.73 -9.07
N PRO A 230 34.13 1.58 -8.57
CA PRO A 230 35.38 1.12 -7.96
C PRO A 230 35.15 0.13 -6.82
N LEU A 231 35.91 -0.98 -6.81
CA LEU A 231 35.81 -2.03 -5.80
C LEU A 231 36.69 -1.71 -4.58
N THR A 232 36.47 -0.54 -3.96
CA THR A 232 37.22 -0.07 -2.79
C THR A 232 36.76 -0.73 -1.49
N ALA A 233 37.61 -0.75 -0.46
CA ALA A 233 37.29 -1.25 0.85
C ALA A 233 36.03 -0.53 1.42
N GLY A 234 35.04 -1.30 1.91
CA GLY A 234 33.76 -0.80 2.40
C GLY A 234 32.60 -0.80 1.37
N GLN A 235 32.90 -0.76 0.05
CA GLN A 235 31.88 -0.82 -1.00
C GLN A 235 31.98 -2.06 -1.91
N ARG A 236 33.07 -2.79 -1.84
CA ARG A 236 33.36 -3.91 -2.75
C ARG A 236 32.31 -5.01 -2.74
N HIS A 237 31.75 -5.40 -1.57
CA HIS A 237 30.67 -6.40 -1.49
C HIS A 237 29.44 -5.96 -2.29
N SER A 238 28.98 -4.73 -2.06
CA SER A 238 27.82 -4.18 -2.76
C SER A 238 28.05 -4.07 -4.27
N ASN A 239 29.23 -3.62 -4.68
CA ASN A 239 29.56 -3.44 -6.09
C ASN A 239 29.81 -4.77 -6.82
N VAL A 240 30.43 -5.76 -6.15
CA VAL A 240 30.54 -7.14 -6.68
C VAL A 240 29.17 -7.80 -6.80
N PHE A 241 28.31 -7.63 -5.81
CA PHE A 241 26.95 -8.16 -5.87
C PHE A 241 26.15 -7.57 -7.05
N LYS A 242 26.21 -6.26 -7.25
CA LYS A 242 25.56 -5.57 -8.38
C LYS A 242 26.13 -6.00 -9.73
N LEU A 243 27.47 -6.15 -9.81
CA LEU A 243 28.16 -6.69 -10.99
C LEU A 243 27.66 -8.10 -11.30
N ALA A 244 27.52 -8.95 -10.27
CA ALA A 244 27.01 -10.32 -10.42
C ALA A 244 25.58 -10.33 -10.96
N CYS A 245 24.71 -9.47 -10.45
CA CYS A 245 23.35 -9.33 -10.95
C CYS A 245 23.32 -8.90 -12.42
N GLU A 246 24.17 -7.94 -12.80
CA GLU A 246 24.23 -7.45 -14.18
C GLU A 246 24.86 -8.47 -15.13
N ALA A 247 25.89 -9.19 -14.70
CA ALA A 247 26.48 -10.29 -15.45
C ALA A 247 25.48 -11.43 -15.71
N CYS A 248 24.67 -11.77 -14.69
CA CYS A 248 23.61 -12.76 -14.81
C CYS A 248 22.51 -12.33 -15.81
N ARG A 249 22.11 -11.07 -15.80
CA ARG A 249 21.14 -10.51 -16.77
C ARG A 249 21.67 -10.54 -18.20
N ARG A 250 23.00 -10.43 -18.39
CA ARG A 250 23.65 -10.52 -19.69
C ARG A 250 24.00 -11.95 -20.09
N HIS A 251 23.55 -12.93 -19.29
CA HIS A 251 23.81 -14.36 -19.50
C HIS A 251 25.29 -14.74 -19.50
N TYR A 252 26.17 -13.94 -18.88
CA TYR A 252 27.57 -14.28 -18.72
C TYR A 252 27.72 -15.45 -17.71
N PRO A 253 28.56 -16.46 -18.00
CA PRO A 253 28.76 -17.59 -17.09
C PRO A 253 29.38 -17.15 -15.76
N GLN A 254 28.77 -17.56 -14.63
CA GLN A 254 29.26 -17.21 -13.29
C GLN A 254 30.73 -17.59 -13.07
N GLU A 255 31.16 -18.75 -13.61
CA GLU A 255 32.53 -19.24 -13.48
C GLU A 255 33.53 -18.34 -14.17
N SER A 256 33.19 -17.78 -15.35
CA SER A 256 34.05 -16.85 -16.07
C SER A 256 34.19 -15.50 -15.35
N ILE A 257 33.10 -14.98 -14.80
CA ILE A 257 33.13 -13.75 -13.99
C ILE A 257 33.94 -13.98 -12.70
N LEU A 258 33.76 -15.13 -12.04
CA LEU A 258 34.50 -15.48 -10.83
C LEU A 258 36.02 -15.53 -11.09
N ARG A 259 36.44 -16.16 -12.21
CA ARG A 259 37.86 -16.28 -12.60
C ARG A 259 38.51 -14.92 -12.81
N GLU A 260 37.85 -14.03 -13.56
CA GLU A 260 38.36 -12.68 -13.82
C GLU A 260 38.42 -11.83 -12.55
N LEU A 261 37.39 -11.88 -11.72
CA LEU A 261 37.40 -11.15 -10.45
C LEU A 261 38.39 -11.72 -9.44
N THR A 262 38.65 -13.03 -9.44
CA THR A 262 39.66 -13.64 -8.58
C THR A 262 41.06 -13.14 -8.94
N ALA A 263 41.38 -13.04 -10.23
CA ALA A 263 42.64 -12.45 -10.69
C ALA A 263 42.74 -10.97 -10.27
N PHE A 264 41.65 -10.21 -10.33
CA PHE A 264 41.60 -8.80 -9.90
C PHE A 264 41.90 -8.63 -8.40
N PHE A 265 41.40 -9.57 -7.56
CA PHE A 265 41.57 -9.51 -6.11
C PHE A 265 42.75 -10.29 -5.53
N GLU A 266 43.60 -10.88 -6.38
CA GLU A 266 44.70 -11.79 -5.97
C GLU A 266 45.67 -11.19 -4.92
N HIS A 267 45.83 -9.88 -4.88
CA HIS A 267 46.69 -9.16 -3.94
C HIS A 267 45.92 -8.29 -2.92
N THR A 268 44.64 -8.60 -2.67
CA THR A 268 43.80 -7.84 -1.74
C THR A 268 43.39 -8.71 -0.55
N ASP A 269 42.81 -8.07 0.46
CA ASP A 269 42.25 -8.75 1.66
C ASP A 269 40.86 -9.36 1.42
N PHE A 270 40.34 -9.34 0.17
CA PHE A 270 39.03 -9.91 -0.18
C PHE A 270 39.21 -11.42 -0.48
N ARG A 271 38.72 -12.26 0.44
CA ARG A 271 38.95 -13.70 0.37
C ARG A 271 38.21 -14.37 -0.78
N PRO A 272 38.78 -15.37 -1.46
CA PRO A 272 38.12 -16.07 -2.57
C PRO A 272 36.77 -16.70 -2.21
N GLU A 273 36.60 -17.22 -0.97
CA GLU A 273 35.34 -17.79 -0.51
C GLU A 273 34.27 -16.71 -0.37
N GLU A 274 34.62 -15.54 0.10
CA GLU A 274 33.78 -14.38 0.26
C GLU A 274 33.33 -13.83 -1.10
N LEU A 275 34.25 -13.70 -2.05
CA LEU A 275 33.95 -13.33 -3.43
C LEU A 275 32.96 -14.31 -4.07
N THR A 276 33.19 -15.62 -3.91
CA THR A 276 32.32 -16.67 -4.44
C THR A 276 30.92 -16.58 -3.84
N SER A 277 30.81 -16.32 -2.54
CA SER A 277 29.54 -16.20 -1.82
C SER A 277 28.73 -14.99 -2.33
N VAL A 278 29.37 -13.83 -2.46
CA VAL A 278 28.71 -12.60 -2.93
C VAL A 278 28.26 -12.75 -4.38
N LEU A 279 29.12 -13.31 -5.24
CA LEU A 279 28.81 -13.54 -6.65
C LEU A 279 27.63 -14.51 -6.81
N SER A 280 27.66 -15.64 -6.09
CA SER A 280 26.59 -16.64 -6.12
C SER A 280 25.27 -16.06 -5.64
N SER A 281 25.29 -15.21 -4.63
CA SER A 281 24.10 -14.52 -4.13
C SER A 281 23.48 -13.59 -5.19
N GLY A 282 24.30 -12.87 -5.98
CA GLY A 282 23.81 -12.01 -7.06
C GLY A 282 23.17 -12.81 -8.20
N TYR A 283 23.81 -13.90 -8.65
CA TYR A 283 23.26 -14.79 -9.67
C TYR A 283 21.97 -15.48 -9.19
N LYS A 284 21.96 -15.96 -7.93
CA LYS A 284 20.80 -16.58 -7.32
C LYS A 284 19.61 -15.62 -7.28
N GLN A 285 19.84 -14.38 -6.86
CA GLN A 285 18.78 -13.36 -6.80
C GLN A 285 18.13 -13.10 -8.17
N VAL A 286 18.92 -12.98 -9.23
CA VAL A 286 18.38 -12.76 -10.59
C VAL A 286 17.65 -13.99 -11.09
N ASN A 287 18.19 -15.20 -10.87
CA ASN A 287 17.57 -16.46 -11.31
C ASN A 287 16.29 -16.80 -10.53
N GLU A 288 16.19 -16.49 -9.24
CA GLU A 288 14.98 -16.70 -8.43
C GLU A 288 13.90 -15.69 -8.77
N HIS A 289 14.25 -14.46 -9.16
CA HIS A 289 13.30 -13.45 -9.63
C HIS A 289 12.87 -13.62 -11.10
N ALA A 290 13.57 -14.40 -11.91
CA ALA A 290 13.13 -14.75 -13.25
C ALA A 290 11.90 -15.70 -13.26
N PHE A 291 11.55 -16.30 -12.12
CA PHE A 291 10.36 -17.13 -11.94
C PHE A 291 9.17 -16.42 -11.28
N THR A 292 9.37 -15.19 -10.78
CA THR A 292 8.31 -14.39 -10.15
C THR A 292 8.55 -12.93 -10.48
N SER A 293 7.85 -12.41 -11.43
CA SER A 293 7.58 -10.99 -11.60
C SER A 293 7.87 -10.40 -12.96
N THR A 294 6.88 -9.97 -13.52
CA THR A 294 6.76 -8.73 -14.28
C THR A 294 6.78 -7.56 -13.31
N SER A 295 7.88 -6.89 -13.21
CA SER A 295 8.05 -5.41 -13.09
C SER A 295 9.46 -5.08 -12.62
N ALA A 296 10.28 -4.67 -13.56
CA ALA A 296 11.57 -4.09 -13.28
C ALA A 296 11.42 -2.58 -13.09
N ASN A 297 11.76 -2.08 -11.91
CA ASN A 297 12.13 -0.68 -11.75
C ASN A 297 13.64 -0.63 -11.48
N GLU A 298 14.42 -0.20 -12.47
CA GLU A 298 15.80 0.20 -12.27
C GLU A 298 15.87 1.60 -11.66
N PRO A 299 16.74 1.82 -10.67
CA PRO A 299 16.98 3.17 -10.17
C PRO A 299 17.92 3.94 -11.09
N SER A 300 17.42 5.00 -11.69
CA SER A 300 18.23 5.99 -12.38
C SER A 300 19.06 6.80 -11.40
N PHE A 301 20.38 6.79 -11.62
CA PHE A 301 21.34 7.64 -10.91
C PHE A 301 21.01 9.13 -11.07
N GLN A 302 20.79 9.82 -9.95
CA GLN A 302 20.94 11.28 -9.90
C GLN A 302 22.24 11.65 -9.22
N LYS A 303 23.02 12.45 -9.94
CA LYS A 303 24.24 13.10 -9.45
C LYS A 303 23.93 14.15 -8.39
N ASP A 304 24.72 14.12 -7.32
CA ASP A 304 24.84 15.16 -6.31
C ASP A 304 24.88 16.58 -6.87
N ILE A 305 23.97 17.42 -6.41
CA ILE A 305 24.17 18.87 -6.38
C ILE A 305 24.03 19.30 -4.91
N ARG A 306 25.17 19.54 -4.28
CA ARG A 306 25.25 20.21 -2.97
C ARG A 306 24.74 21.64 -3.13
N THR A 307 23.63 21.96 -2.49
CA THR A 307 23.29 23.34 -2.16
C THR A 307 23.22 23.52 -0.64
N LYS A 308 23.90 24.56 -0.21
CA LYS A 308 24.15 24.95 1.16
C LYS A 308 22.86 25.16 1.98
N ARG A 309 22.86 24.65 3.21
CA ARG A 309 21.87 24.94 4.26
C ARG A 309 22.00 26.37 4.79
N PRO A 310 20.92 26.96 5.29
CA PRO A 310 20.98 27.93 6.36
C PRO A 310 20.41 27.39 7.67
N TYR A 311 21.25 27.45 8.67
CA TYR A 311 21.06 27.68 10.12
C TYR A 311 19.95 27.00 10.93
N GLY A 312 20.43 26.22 11.90
CA GLY A 312 20.00 26.25 13.32
C GLY A 312 19.14 25.12 13.79
N THR A 313 19.70 24.13 14.44
CA THR A 313 19.69 23.84 15.88
C THR A 313 19.97 22.36 16.19
N THR A 314 20.87 22.17 17.17
CA THR A 314 21.08 21.05 18.09
C THR A 314 21.33 19.64 17.54
N GLU A 315 22.59 19.27 17.71
CA GLU A 315 23.18 17.95 17.67
C GLU A 315 22.43 16.94 18.56
N ASN A 316 21.91 15.86 17.95
CA ASN A 316 21.77 14.50 18.49
C ASN A 316 20.79 13.69 17.60
N SER A 317 21.26 13.20 16.41
CA SER A 317 20.36 12.43 15.54
C SER A 317 21.04 11.40 14.62
N ASP A 318 22.36 11.26 14.60
CA ASP A 318 22.99 10.49 13.50
C ASP A 318 22.76 8.95 13.60
N ALA A 319 22.65 8.40 14.80
CA ALA A 319 22.41 6.95 14.97
C ALA A 319 20.93 6.57 14.84
N ASP A 320 20.01 7.45 15.26
CA ASP A 320 18.56 7.27 15.12
C ASP A 320 18.13 7.47 13.66
N ASP A 321 18.82 8.38 12.93
CA ASP A 321 18.60 8.60 11.52
C ASP A 321 19.07 7.41 10.66
N GLU A 322 20.18 6.76 11.00
CA GLU A 322 20.70 5.61 10.26
C GLU A 322 19.81 4.36 10.41
N ALA A 323 19.31 4.09 11.60
CA ALA A 323 18.31 3.03 11.84
C ALA A 323 16.96 3.35 11.18
N TYR A 324 16.57 4.63 11.16
CA TYR A 324 15.39 5.12 10.47
C TYR A 324 15.54 4.98 8.94
N TRP A 325 16.71 5.29 8.35
CA TRP A 325 16.98 5.21 6.92
C TRP A 325 17.02 3.75 6.42
N LEU A 326 17.57 2.81 7.18
CA LEU A 326 17.52 1.37 6.86
C LEU A 326 16.08 0.85 6.78
N GLY A 327 15.21 1.30 7.68
CA GLY A 327 13.78 1.01 7.65
C GLY A 327 13.05 1.66 6.46
N GLU A 328 13.54 2.78 5.92
CA GLU A 328 12.93 3.49 4.80
C GLU A 328 13.19 2.87 3.43
N GLU A 329 14.37 2.32 3.18
CA GLU A 329 14.64 1.59 1.93
C GLU A 329 13.73 0.35 1.79
N PHE A 330 13.45 -0.32 2.90
CA PHE A 330 12.50 -1.43 2.95
C PHE A 330 11.06 -1.00 2.59
N ARG A 331 10.65 0.22 2.91
CA ARG A 331 9.26 0.71 2.68
C ARG A 331 9.00 1.19 1.26
N LYS A 332 10.03 1.46 0.46
CA LYS A 332 9.88 1.86 -0.96
C LYS A 332 9.26 0.77 -1.83
N GLY A 333 9.37 -0.49 -1.42
CA GLY A 333 8.83 -1.67 -2.10
C GLY A 333 7.64 -2.33 -1.39
N THR A 334 6.88 -1.59 -0.56
CA THR A 334 5.74 -2.17 0.16
C THR A 334 4.62 -2.60 -0.80
N PRO A 335 4.03 -3.79 -0.61
CA PRO A 335 3.01 -4.32 -1.51
C PRO A 335 1.76 -3.42 -1.56
N LEU A 336 1.09 -3.44 -2.70
CA LEU A 336 -0.26 -2.91 -2.89
C LEU A 336 -1.27 -4.05 -2.77
N PHE A 337 -2.51 -3.72 -2.49
CA PHE A 337 -3.59 -4.66 -2.67
C PHE A 337 -3.69 -5.05 -4.16
N PRO A 338 -3.80 -6.33 -4.50
CA PRO A 338 -4.01 -6.74 -5.89
C PRO A 338 -5.22 -6.03 -6.50
N ARG A 339 -5.08 -5.46 -7.68
CA ARG A 339 -6.19 -4.70 -8.33
C ARG A 339 -7.45 -5.54 -8.55
N SER A 340 -7.30 -6.86 -8.69
CA SER A 340 -8.44 -7.79 -8.75
C SER A 340 -9.36 -7.75 -7.52
N LEU A 341 -8.89 -7.22 -6.37
CA LEU A 341 -9.69 -7.06 -5.16
C LEU A 341 -10.87 -6.12 -5.35
N TYR A 342 -10.69 -5.09 -6.18
CA TYR A 342 -11.69 -4.07 -6.43
C TYR A 342 -12.78 -4.54 -7.40
N ASN A 343 -12.59 -5.72 -8.03
CA ASN A 343 -13.60 -6.31 -8.87
C ASN A 343 -14.68 -6.99 -8.00
N ASN A 344 -15.97 -6.73 -8.32
CA ASN A 344 -17.10 -7.37 -7.66
C ASN A 344 -17.15 -7.15 -6.12
N LEU A 345 -16.77 -5.95 -5.66
CA LEU A 345 -17.05 -5.52 -4.29
C LEU A 345 -18.58 -5.53 -4.02
N PRO A 346 -19.03 -5.64 -2.76
CA PRO A 346 -20.37 -5.21 -2.39
C PRO A 346 -20.64 -3.78 -2.88
N ASP A 347 -21.85 -3.48 -3.34
CA ASP A 347 -22.17 -2.18 -3.96
C ASP A 347 -21.84 -1.00 -3.05
N LEU A 348 -22.08 -1.13 -1.76
CA LEU A 348 -21.77 -0.12 -0.76
C LEU A 348 -20.25 0.16 -0.67
N LEU A 349 -19.41 -0.87 -0.74
CA LEU A 349 -17.95 -0.71 -0.77
C LEU A 349 -17.45 -0.21 -2.13
N ASN A 350 -18.14 -0.57 -3.21
CA ASN A 350 -17.82 -0.05 -4.54
C ASN A 350 -18.09 1.45 -4.65
N ASP A 351 -19.15 1.95 -4.01
CA ASP A 351 -19.48 3.38 -3.93
C ASP A 351 -18.44 4.18 -3.10
N CYS A 352 -17.68 3.51 -2.22
CA CYS A 352 -16.59 4.13 -1.46
C CYS A 352 -15.29 4.30 -2.27
N ILE A 353 -15.19 3.74 -3.47
CA ILE A 353 -13.96 3.84 -4.29
C ILE A 353 -13.77 5.28 -4.75
N ILE A 354 -12.56 5.80 -4.52
CA ILE A 354 -12.17 7.15 -4.95
C ILE A 354 -11.54 7.03 -6.35
N GLU A 355 -12.30 7.41 -7.38
CA GLU A 355 -11.92 7.20 -8.78
C GLU A 355 -10.63 7.92 -9.18
N ASP A 356 -10.36 9.09 -8.61
CA ASP A 356 -9.17 9.92 -8.87
C ASP A 356 -8.03 9.70 -7.86
N GLY A 357 -8.20 8.74 -6.94
CA GLY A 357 -7.18 8.35 -5.97
C GLY A 357 -6.07 7.50 -6.60
N SER A 358 -4.82 7.67 -6.10
CA SER A 358 -3.74 6.73 -6.40
C SER A 358 -4.10 5.32 -5.89
N GLU A 359 -3.44 4.28 -6.44
CA GLU A 359 -3.66 2.90 -5.97
C GLU A 359 -3.46 2.76 -4.46
N ARG A 360 -2.51 3.50 -3.91
CA ARG A 360 -2.22 3.53 -2.47
C ARG A 360 -3.33 4.22 -1.68
N GLU A 361 -3.84 5.33 -2.18
CA GLU A 361 -4.98 6.01 -1.56
C GLU A 361 -6.23 5.13 -1.55
N GLN A 362 -6.49 4.38 -2.63
CA GLN A 362 -7.58 3.41 -2.70
C GLN A 362 -7.41 2.28 -1.67
N ASP A 363 -6.20 1.74 -1.50
CA ASP A 363 -5.91 0.71 -0.51
C ASP A 363 -6.13 1.23 0.93
N VAL A 364 -5.65 2.44 1.22
CA VAL A 364 -5.82 3.12 2.53
C VAL A 364 -7.30 3.37 2.81
N ALA A 365 -8.06 3.88 1.83
CA ALA A 365 -9.50 4.09 1.95
C ALA A 365 -10.23 2.77 2.21
N LEU A 366 -9.99 1.74 1.40
CA LEU A 366 -10.64 0.43 1.57
C LEU A 366 -10.39 -0.18 2.96
N LEU A 367 -9.15 -0.12 3.46
CA LEU A 367 -8.81 -0.64 4.79
C LEU A 367 -9.48 0.18 5.90
N SER A 368 -9.53 1.50 5.75
CA SER A 368 -10.23 2.40 6.65
C SER A 368 -11.72 2.12 6.67
N ASP A 369 -12.35 2.02 5.50
CA ASP A 369 -13.78 1.79 5.34
C ASP A 369 -14.20 0.43 5.91
N LEU A 370 -13.43 -0.64 5.64
CA LEU A 370 -13.65 -1.95 6.25
C LEU A 370 -13.54 -1.90 7.77
N THR A 371 -12.57 -1.13 8.30
CA THR A 371 -12.40 -1.00 9.75
C THR A 371 -13.56 -0.22 10.38
N ALA A 372 -13.98 0.86 9.77
CA ALA A 372 -15.15 1.64 10.18
C ALA A 372 -16.43 0.80 10.13
N LEU A 373 -16.71 0.16 9.01
CA LEU A 373 -17.87 -0.70 8.83
C LEU A 373 -17.89 -1.88 9.82
N SER A 374 -16.72 -2.35 10.28
CA SER A 374 -16.64 -3.39 11.32
C SER A 374 -17.36 -3.01 12.60
N ALA A 375 -17.45 -1.72 12.94
CA ALA A 375 -18.17 -1.18 14.09
C ALA A 375 -19.66 -0.88 13.78
N ALA A 376 -20.04 -0.83 12.50
CA ALA A 376 -21.41 -0.53 12.05
C ALA A 376 -22.27 -1.79 11.82
N LEU A 377 -21.80 -2.98 12.18
CA LEU A 377 -22.49 -4.25 11.95
C LEU A 377 -22.88 -4.95 13.27
N PRO A 378 -23.72 -4.33 14.11
CA PRO A 378 -24.16 -4.97 15.34
C PRO A 378 -24.89 -6.28 15.04
N GLN A 379 -24.98 -7.17 16.05
CA GLN A 379 -25.67 -8.47 15.95
C GLN A 379 -25.18 -9.41 14.84
N THR A 380 -23.96 -9.16 14.30
CA THR A 380 -23.30 -10.03 13.30
C THR A 380 -22.23 -10.84 14.00
N PHE A 381 -22.31 -12.17 13.94
CA PHE A 381 -21.43 -13.08 14.67
C PHE A 381 -20.91 -14.21 13.80
N GLY A 382 -19.69 -14.66 14.08
CA GLY A 382 -19.10 -15.88 13.53
C GLY A 382 -18.48 -16.74 14.64
N ILE A 383 -18.27 -18.02 14.39
CA ILE A 383 -17.64 -18.93 15.33
C ILE A 383 -16.22 -19.28 14.82
N TYR A 384 -15.22 -18.99 15.65
CA TYR A 384 -13.83 -19.35 15.40
C TYR A 384 -13.27 -20.05 16.63
N ASN A 385 -12.68 -21.22 16.47
CA ASN A 385 -12.09 -22.00 17.56
C ASN A 385 -13.04 -22.08 18.79
N HIS A 386 -14.28 -22.50 18.57
CA HIS A 386 -15.35 -22.69 19.60
C HIS A 386 -15.82 -21.41 20.31
N LYS A 387 -15.39 -20.24 19.90
CA LYS A 387 -15.78 -18.96 20.50
C LYS A 387 -16.53 -18.10 19.51
N LYS A 388 -17.55 -17.38 20.01
CA LYS A 388 -18.35 -16.45 19.20
C LYS A 388 -17.71 -15.08 19.16
N TYR A 389 -17.52 -14.55 17.94
CA TYR A 389 -16.89 -13.25 17.69
C TYR A 389 -17.76 -12.34 16.85
N SER A 390 -17.59 -11.03 17.02
CA SER A 390 -18.19 -10.00 16.17
C SER A 390 -17.21 -9.54 15.08
N THR A 391 -17.66 -8.61 14.24
CA THR A 391 -16.92 -8.07 13.08
C THR A 391 -15.74 -7.16 13.41
N HIS A 392 -15.64 -6.62 14.61
CA HIS A 392 -14.70 -5.54 14.99
C HIS A 392 -13.24 -5.89 14.71
N ILE A 393 -12.56 -5.06 13.92
CA ILE A 393 -11.14 -5.22 13.57
C ILE A 393 -10.30 -4.02 14.05
N PHE A 394 -9.01 -4.25 14.19
CA PHE A 394 -8.01 -3.23 14.48
C PHE A 394 -7.13 -3.03 13.26
N SER A 395 -6.92 -1.77 12.86
CA SER A 395 -6.07 -1.40 11.73
C SER A 395 -5.18 -0.20 12.09
N VAL A 396 -3.95 -0.23 11.59
CA VAL A 396 -2.99 0.85 11.74
C VAL A 396 -2.35 1.15 10.39
N ILE A 397 -2.42 2.40 9.97
CA ILE A 397 -1.88 2.89 8.70
C ILE A 397 -0.70 3.82 8.98
N LEU A 398 0.49 3.42 8.53
CA LEU A 398 1.74 4.12 8.81
C LEU A 398 2.38 4.65 7.53
N SER A 399 2.66 5.95 7.51
CA SER A 399 3.37 6.57 6.41
C SER A 399 4.03 7.88 6.85
N PRO A 400 5.00 8.42 6.12
CA PRO A 400 5.54 9.75 6.39
C PRO A 400 4.47 10.84 6.44
N ALA A 401 4.81 12.01 6.96
CA ALA A 401 3.91 13.16 6.91
C ALA A 401 3.60 13.55 5.45
N ALA A 402 2.39 14.02 5.19
CA ALA A 402 1.94 14.50 3.87
C ALA A 402 2.02 13.45 2.73
N SER A 403 1.80 12.16 3.02
CA SER A 403 1.87 11.06 2.06
C SER A 403 0.50 10.49 1.64
N GLY A 404 -0.58 11.28 1.68
CA GLY A 404 -1.92 10.86 1.25
C GLY A 404 -2.72 10.05 2.27
N LYS A 405 -2.18 9.72 3.46
CA LYS A 405 -2.90 8.94 4.48
C LYS A 405 -4.17 9.60 5.04
N SER A 406 -4.35 10.91 4.83
CA SER A 406 -5.57 11.63 5.20
C SER A 406 -6.82 11.08 4.55
N ILE A 407 -6.69 10.36 3.44
CA ILE A 407 -7.78 9.66 2.76
C ILE A 407 -8.48 8.64 3.69
N ALA A 408 -7.81 8.15 4.74
CA ALA A 408 -8.43 7.29 5.75
C ALA A 408 -9.64 7.94 6.47
N GLN A 409 -9.84 9.25 6.34
CA GLN A 409 -11.03 9.95 6.85
C GLN A 409 -12.34 9.44 6.22
N THR A 410 -12.30 8.79 5.06
CA THR A 410 -13.48 8.16 4.44
C THR A 410 -14.21 7.25 5.42
N GLY A 411 -13.48 6.40 6.15
CA GLY A 411 -14.07 5.54 7.17
C GLY A 411 -14.80 6.31 8.29
N ARG A 412 -14.34 7.50 8.64
CA ARG A 412 -15.05 8.35 9.60
C ARG A 412 -16.34 8.91 9.00
N TYR A 413 -16.29 9.40 7.77
CA TYR A 413 -17.48 9.95 7.08
C TYR A 413 -18.60 8.92 6.98
N LEU A 414 -18.29 7.63 6.76
CA LEU A 414 -19.26 6.55 6.71
C LEU A 414 -20.07 6.38 8.01
N LEU A 415 -19.48 6.72 9.16
CA LEU A 415 -20.09 6.50 10.48
C LEU A 415 -20.68 7.76 11.12
N GLU A 416 -20.52 8.94 10.52
CA GLU A 416 -20.88 10.22 11.14
C GLU A 416 -22.38 10.33 11.40
N GLU A 417 -23.22 9.83 10.49
CA GLU A 417 -24.68 9.83 10.66
C GLU A 417 -25.10 8.95 11.85
N ILE A 418 -24.58 7.70 11.92
CA ILE A 418 -24.85 6.80 13.05
C ILE A 418 -24.38 7.40 14.36
N HIS A 419 -23.18 7.99 14.37
CA HIS A 419 -22.64 8.64 15.57
C HIS A 419 -23.53 9.77 16.06
N SER A 420 -23.95 10.65 15.15
CA SER A 420 -24.81 11.79 15.43
C SER A 420 -26.17 11.37 15.98
N GLU A 421 -26.79 10.34 15.42
CA GLU A 421 -28.06 9.78 15.90
C GLU A 421 -27.96 9.18 17.31
N ILE A 422 -26.92 8.38 17.57
CA ILE A 422 -26.65 7.79 18.89
C ILE A 422 -26.40 8.89 19.92
N LEU A 423 -25.62 9.91 19.57
CA LEU A 423 -25.28 11.03 20.44
C LEU A 423 -26.53 11.85 20.78
N ALA A 424 -27.31 12.26 19.78
CA ALA A 424 -28.56 13.01 19.98
C ALA A 424 -29.56 12.26 20.88
N THR A 425 -29.66 10.93 20.69
CA THR A 425 -30.50 10.08 21.55
C THR A 425 -30.00 10.08 22.99
N SER A 426 -28.69 9.93 23.19
CA SER A 426 -28.07 9.93 24.53
C SER A 426 -28.22 11.28 25.23
N GLU A 427 -28.04 12.39 24.52
CA GLU A 427 -28.24 13.75 25.02
C GLU A 427 -29.70 13.99 25.45
N SER A 428 -30.66 13.55 24.63
CA SER A 428 -32.06 13.65 24.94
C SER A 428 -32.45 12.86 26.22
N MET A 429 -31.97 11.61 26.33
CA MET A 429 -32.17 10.78 27.53
C MET A 429 -31.53 11.42 28.76
N MET A 430 -30.33 11.99 28.66
CA MET A 430 -29.63 12.64 29.75
C MET A 430 -30.35 13.90 30.21
N LYS A 431 -30.84 14.72 29.29
CA LYS A 431 -31.66 15.91 29.59
C LYS A 431 -32.94 15.58 30.32
N ASN A 432 -33.63 14.52 29.88
CA ASN A 432 -34.84 14.01 30.57
C ASN A 432 -34.50 13.52 31.99
N TYR A 433 -33.41 12.73 32.12
CA TYR A 433 -32.95 12.28 33.44
C TYR A 433 -32.64 13.45 34.39
N GLN A 434 -31.95 14.49 33.93
CA GLN A 434 -31.63 15.67 34.72
C GLN A 434 -32.89 16.34 35.22
N THR A 435 -33.94 16.42 34.41
CA THR A 435 -35.26 16.98 34.82
C THR A 435 -35.93 16.11 35.87
N VAL A 436 -36.00 14.80 35.64
CA VAL A 436 -36.59 13.85 36.59
C VAL A 436 -35.82 13.81 37.89
N HIS A 437 -34.51 13.81 37.87
CA HIS A 437 -33.65 13.78 39.04
C HIS A 437 -33.76 15.08 39.89
N SER A 438 -33.84 16.24 39.23
CA SER A 438 -34.05 17.52 39.96
C SER A 438 -35.40 17.60 40.64
N ASN A 439 -36.47 17.08 40.01
CA ASN A 439 -37.79 16.98 40.62
C ASN A 439 -37.78 16.01 41.80
N TRP A 440 -37.16 14.83 41.62
CA TRP A 440 -36.97 13.87 42.72
C TRP A 440 -36.21 14.46 43.91
N GLN A 441 -35.10 15.18 43.68
CA GLN A 441 -34.39 15.86 44.73
C GLN A 441 -35.24 16.88 45.49
N SER A 442 -36.07 17.64 44.77
CA SER A 442 -37.00 18.61 45.35
C SER A 442 -38.09 17.95 46.19
N GLU A 443 -38.62 16.82 45.72
CA GLU A 443 -39.60 16.04 46.47
C GLU A 443 -39.03 15.35 47.70
N CYS A 444 -37.85 14.77 47.60
CA CYS A 444 -37.09 14.19 48.71
C CYS A 444 -36.81 15.22 49.83
N GLN A 445 -36.45 16.45 49.44
CA GLN A 445 -36.28 17.53 50.43
C GLN A 445 -37.57 17.88 51.17
N LYS A 446 -38.72 17.86 50.48
CA LYS A 446 -40.06 18.08 51.09
C LYS A 446 -40.47 16.92 51.99
N GLN A 447 -40.24 15.68 51.58
CA GLN A 447 -40.55 14.46 52.34
C GLN A 447 -39.70 14.36 53.60
N LYS A 448 -38.37 14.62 53.51
CA LYS A 448 -37.47 14.68 54.68
C LYS A 448 -37.94 15.73 55.74
N LYS A 449 -38.44 16.89 55.29
CA LYS A 449 -39.01 17.89 56.20
C LYS A 449 -40.28 17.42 56.90
N LYS A 450 -41.04 16.46 56.33
CA LYS A 450 -42.23 15.86 56.87
C LYS A 450 -41.96 14.58 57.68
N GLY A 451 -40.72 14.07 57.69
CA GLY A 451 -40.37 12.79 58.32
C GLY A 451 -40.70 11.56 57.51
N ASP A 452 -41.04 11.73 56.22
CA ASP A 452 -41.38 10.64 55.32
C ASP A 452 -40.13 10.09 54.61
N ALA A 453 -40.16 8.82 54.20
CA ALA A 453 -39.12 8.19 53.41
C ALA A 453 -39.11 8.72 51.96
N CYS A 454 -37.89 8.96 51.39
CA CYS A 454 -37.78 9.33 50.00
C CYS A 454 -38.08 8.14 49.07
N SER A 455 -38.64 8.45 47.91
CA SER A 455 -38.74 7.50 46.79
C SER A 455 -37.35 7.09 46.26
N GLU A 456 -37.27 5.97 45.56
CA GLU A 456 -36.01 5.53 44.93
C GLU A 456 -35.43 6.59 43.99
N GLU A 457 -34.12 6.73 44.02
CA GLU A 457 -33.41 7.63 43.13
C GLU A 457 -33.52 7.17 41.66
N PRO A 458 -33.89 8.09 40.74
CA PRO A 458 -33.92 7.75 39.31
C PRO A 458 -32.57 7.25 38.84
N GLN A 459 -32.56 6.13 38.11
CA GLN A 459 -31.32 5.60 37.55
C GLN A 459 -30.85 6.45 36.39
N ARG A 460 -29.51 6.75 36.37
CA ARG A 460 -28.90 7.44 35.27
C ARG A 460 -28.88 6.56 34.02
N PRO A 461 -29.40 7.03 32.84
CA PRO A 461 -29.31 6.31 31.60
C PRO A 461 -27.86 6.21 31.11
N PRO A 462 -27.50 5.15 30.34
CA PRO A 462 -26.19 5.07 29.70
C PRO A 462 -26.03 6.20 28.67
N PHE A 463 -24.86 6.86 28.68
CA PHE A 463 -24.51 7.84 27.66
C PHE A 463 -23.69 7.17 26.56
N LYS A 464 -24.36 6.84 25.45
CA LYS A 464 -23.74 6.12 24.35
C LYS A 464 -23.12 7.07 23.32
N MET A 465 -21.99 6.68 22.75
CA MET A 465 -21.35 7.32 21.59
C MET A 465 -20.57 6.29 20.78
N LEU A 466 -20.65 6.34 19.46
CA LEU A 466 -19.97 5.38 18.61
C LEU A 466 -18.46 5.62 18.60
N PHE A 467 -18.01 6.88 18.38
CA PHE A 467 -16.59 7.26 18.42
C PHE A 467 -16.16 7.53 19.86
N ILE A 468 -15.15 6.80 20.33
CA ILE A 468 -14.44 7.09 21.57
C ILE A 468 -13.18 7.86 21.22
N PRO A 469 -13.01 9.13 21.69
CA PRO A 469 -11.80 9.89 21.40
C PRO A 469 -10.55 9.22 21.95
N ALA A 470 -9.46 9.20 21.20
CA ALA A 470 -8.18 8.61 21.63
C ALA A 470 -7.54 9.34 22.83
N THR A 471 -7.92 10.61 23.07
CA THR A 471 -7.52 11.39 24.24
C THR A 471 -8.21 10.97 25.55
N THR A 472 -9.18 10.03 25.47
CA THR A 472 -9.96 9.59 26.63
C THR A 472 -9.07 8.85 27.63
N SER A 473 -9.15 9.20 28.92
CA SER A 473 -8.40 8.47 29.94
C SER A 473 -8.84 7.00 30.06
N TYR A 474 -7.94 6.13 30.51
CA TYR A 474 -8.16 4.70 30.62
C TYR A 474 -9.49 4.33 31.31
N THR A 475 -9.74 4.91 32.50
CA THR A 475 -10.99 4.69 33.27
C THR A 475 -12.23 5.15 32.51
N ARG A 476 -12.14 6.35 31.90
CA ARG A 476 -13.29 6.90 31.15
C ARG A 476 -13.59 6.10 29.90
N MET A 477 -12.56 5.56 29.25
CA MET A 477 -12.74 4.67 28.11
C MET A 477 -13.47 3.38 28.50
N GLN A 478 -13.11 2.77 29.62
CA GLN A 478 -13.83 1.60 30.14
C GLN A 478 -15.29 1.94 30.48
N MET A 479 -15.54 3.05 31.13
CA MET A 479 -16.92 3.51 31.41
C MET A 479 -17.72 3.71 30.13
N GLN A 480 -17.09 4.30 29.11
CA GLN A 480 -17.74 4.53 27.81
C GLN A 480 -18.07 3.21 27.11
N MET A 481 -17.15 2.24 27.12
CA MET A 481 -17.41 0.91 26.57
C MET A 481 -18.54 0.19 27.33
N GLN A 482 -18.64 0.38 28.65
CA GLN A 482 -19.75 -0.16 29.44
C GLN A 482 -21.08 0.51 29.08
N ASP A 483 -21.11 1.85 28.94
CA ASP A 483 -22.30 2.61 28.54
C ASP A 483 -22.78 2.20 27.13
N ASN A 484 -21.86 1.97 26.19
CA ASN A 484 -22.16 1.54 24.83
C ASN A 484 -22.71 0.09 24.78
N GLY A 485 -22.24 -0.77 25.68
CA GLY A 485 -22.74 -2.15 25.80
C GLY A 485 -22.56 -2.98 24.51
N PRO A 486 -23.59 -3.77 24.10
CA PRO A 486 -23.45 -4.71 22.99
C PRO A 486 -23.41 -4.06 21.60
N GLN A 487 -23.68 -2.77 21.47
CA GLN A 487 -23.59 -2.06 20.19
C GLN A 487 -22.14 -1.89 19.71
N GLY A 488 -21.20 -1.77 20.67
CA GLY A 488 -19.80 -1.60 20.38
C GLY A 488 -19.39 -0.14 20.18
N SER A 489 -18.14 0.06 19.79
CA SER A 489 -17.50 1.36 19.65
C SER A 489 -16.36 1.30 18.64
N ILE A 490 -15.88 2.46 18.25
CA ILE A 490 -14.64 2.59 17.49
C ILE A 490 -13.77 3.72 18.09
N ILE A 491 -12.47 3.47 18.21
CA ILE A 491 -11.47 4.51 18.35
C ILE A 491 -10.95 4.81 16.96
N PHE A 492 -11.17 6.03 16.51
CA PHE A 492 -10.73 6.51 15.21
C PHE A 492 -9.88 7.76 15.41
N ASP A 493 -8.58 7.69 15.11
CA ASP A 493 -7.69 8.85 15.24
C ASP A 493 -6.67 8.87 14.08
N THR A 494 -6.48 10.06 13.52
CA THR A 494 -5.53 10.29 12.43
C THR A 494 -4.12 10.59 12.93
N GLU A 495 -3.94 10.71 14.24
CA GLU A 495 -2.65 10.91 14.91
C GLU A 495 -2.44 9.86 16.01
N ALA A 496 -1.80 8.74 15.64
CA ALA A 496 -1.53 7.62 16.56
C ALA A 496 -0.79 8.03 17.85
N GLN A 497 -0.06 9.16 17.83
CA GLN A 497 0.64 9.72 18.99
C GLN A 497 -0.32 10.01 20.14
N THR A 498 -1.55 10.36 19.86
CA THR A 498 -2.56 10.70 20.89
C THR A 498 -2.78 9.54 21.84
N LEU A 499 -3.06 8.34 21.30
CA LEU A 499 -3.28 7.14 22.11
C LEU A 499 -1.97 6.62 22.72
N SER A 500 -0.85 6.73 22.00
CA SER A 500 0.48 6.35 22.49
C SER A 500 0.89 7.19 23.69
N THR A 501 0.64 8.49 23.67
CA THR A 501 0.93 9.40 24.80
C THR A 501 0.03 9.10 26.00
N ALA A 502 -1.25 8.85 25.78
CA ALA A 502 -2.20 8.47 26.83
C ALA A 502 -1.77 7.18 27.54
N ASN A 503 -1.22 6.21 26.81
CA ASN A 503 -0.68 4.97 27.37
C ASN A 503 0.51 5.17 28.33
N HIS A 504 1.25 6.28 28.20
CA HIS A 504 2.40 6.59 29.05
C HIS A 504 2.06 7.42 30.29
N LEU A 505 0.96 8.16 30.28
CA LEU A 505 0.61 9.13 31.31
C LEU A 505 -0.33 8.57 32.38
N ASP A 506 -1.18 7.60 32.06
CA ASP A 506 -2.19 7.06 32.97
C ASP A 506 -1.72 5.81 33.73
N CYS A 507 -2.30 5.61 34.91
CA CYS A 507 -2.06 4.42 35.75
C CYS A 507 -2.67 3.12 35.18
N GLY A 508 -3.12 3.10 33.92
CA GLY A 508 -3.73 1.96 33.24
C GLY A 508 -2.92 1.51 32.05
N ASN A 509 -3.00 0.22 31.73
CA ASN A 509 -2.37 -0.37 30.55
C ASN A 509 -3.41 -0.51 29.44
N PHE A 510 -3.42 0.43 28.50
CA PHE A 510 -4.30 0.39 27.32
C PHE A 510 -4.11 -0.88 26.49
N ASP A 511 -2.87 -1.41 26.41
CA ASP A 511 -2.57 -2.63 25.64
C ASP A 511 -3.36 -3.84 26.15
N ASP A 512 -3.50 -4.00 27.48
CA ASP A 512 -4.26 -5.11 28.06
C ASP A 512 -5.76 -4.98 27.75
N MET A 513 -6.30 -3.76 27.86
CA MET A 513 -7.70 -3.47 27.55
C MET A 513 -8.01 -3.72 26.06
N LEU A 514 -7.14 -3.23 25.16
CA LEU A 514 -7.31 -3.42 23.72
C LEU A 514 -7.22 -4.90 23.33
N ARG A 515 -6.27 -5.65 23.91
CA ARG A 515 -6.16 -7.09 23.67
C ARG A 515 -7.39 -7.87 24.13
N LYS A 516 -7.92 -7.55 25.33
CA LYS A 516 -9.16 -8.13 25.84
C LYS A 516 -10.37 -7.77 24.97
N ALA A 517 -10.44 -6.52 24.52
CA ALA A 517 -11.52 -6.07 23.64
C ALA A 517 -11.48 -6.79 22.28
N PHE A 518 -10.29 -6.99 21.69
CA PHE A 518 -10.12 -7.74 20.45
C PHE A 518 -10.61 -9.20 20.58
N GLU A 519 -10.30 -9.84 21.72
CA GLU A 519 -10.69 -11.24 22.01
C GLU A 519 -12.10 -11.37 22.59
N HIS A 520 -12.82 -10.27 22.80
CA HIS A 520 -14.11 -10.23 23.52
C HIS A 520 -14.03 -10.86 24.92
N GLU A 521 -12.90 -10.71 25.61
CA GLU A 521 -12.72 -11.11 26.98
C GLU A 521 -13.26 -10.06 27.94
N ASN A 522 -13.85 -10.49 29.06
CA ASN A 522 -14.40 -9.55 30.04
C ASN A 522 -13.34 -8.60 30.57
N ILE A 523 -13.71 -7.34 30.70
CA ILE A 523 -12.90 -6.29 31.30
C ILE A 523 -13.53 -5.91 32.62
N GLU A 524 -12.74 -6.03 33.70
CA GLU A 524 -13.17 -5.76 35.05
C GLU A 524 -12.20 -4.78 35.71
N SER A 525 -12.74 -3.75 36.38
CA SER A 525 -11.94 -2.78 37.11
C SER A 525 -12.64 -2.35 38.39
N SER A 526 -11.90 -2.33 39.50
CA SER A 526 -12.39 -1.86 40.79
C SER A 526 -11.50 -0.69 41.27
N TYR A 527 -12.10 0.40 41.64
CA TYR A 527 -11.40 1.61 42.04
C TYR A 527 -11.52 1.84 43.53
N LYS A 528 -10.43 2.34 44.16
CA LYS A 528 -10.39 2.66 45.60
C LYS A 528 -11.15 3.97 45.99
N ALA A 529 -11.61 4.73 45.01
CA ALA A 529 -12.34 5.98 45.27
C ALA A 529 -13.75 5.69 45.79
N ASN A 530 -14.11 6.27 46.92
CA ASN A 530 -15.41 6.14 47.54
C ASN A 530 -16.52 6.60 46.58
N GLY A 531 -17.43 5.68 46.24
CA GLY A 531 -18.60 6.01 45.44
C GLY A 531 -18.51 5.64 43.93
N LEU A 532 -17.39 5.11 43.46
CA LEU A 532 -17.29 4.57 42.08
C LEU A 532 -17.82 3.14 42.03
N ILE A 533 -18.78 2.92 41.14
CA ILE A 533 -19.31 1.59 40.85
C ILE A 533 -18.23 0.79 40.09
N PRO A 534 -17.96 -0.48 40.45
CA PRO A 534 -17.04 -1.33 39.68
C PRO A 534 -17.46 -1.40 38.22
N ILE A 535 -16.48 -1.31 37.31
CA ILE A 535 -16.70 -1.46 35.90
C ILE A 535 -16.66 -2.95 35.57
N TYR A 536 -17.68 -3.41 34.86
CA TYR A 536 -17.78 -4.77 34.40
C TYR A 536 -18.33 -4.83 32.97
N ILE A 537 -17.45 -5.09 32.00
CA ILE A 537 -17.79 -5.10 30.58
C ILE A 537 -17.80 -6.54 30.11
N HIS A 538 -18.98 -7.07 29.82
CA HIS A 538 -19.15 -8.37 29.21
C HIS A 538 -18.97 -8.28 27.70
N HIS A 539 -18.08 -9.12 27.14
CA HIS A 539 -17.85 -9.23 25.72
C HIS A 539 -17.67 -7.87 25.02
N PRO A 540 -16.65 -7.09 25.42
CA PRO A 540 -16.40 -5.76 24.85
C PRO A 540 -16.28 -5.85 23.34
N LYS A 541 -16.85 -4.88 22.64
CA LYS A 541 -16.81 -4.74 21.20
C LYS A 541 -16.18 -3.40 20.86
N LEU A 542 -14.96 -3.46 20.32
CA LEU A 542 -14.21 -2.27 19.98
C LEU A 542 -13.53 -2.48 18.64
N ALA A 543 -13.66 -1.51 17.74
CA ALA A 543 -12.84 -1.38 16.55
C ALA A 543 -11.76 -0.30 16.81
N LEU A 544 -10.65 -0.38 16.11
CA LEU A 544 -9.54 0.57 16.23
C LEU A 544 -9.01 0.93 14.86
N LEU A 545 -9.02 2.20 14.52
CA LEU A 545 -8.31 2.72 13.36
C LEU A 545 -7.40 3.87 13.79
N LEU A 546 -6.11 3.71 13.57
CA LEU A 546 -5.12 4.74 13.81
C LEU A 546 -4.32 5.00 12.54
N THR A 547 -4.05 6.27 12.26
CA THR A 547 -3.06 6.63 11.25
C THR A 547 -1.93 7.43 11.89
N GLY A 548 -0.72 7.32 11.36
CA GLY A 548 0.42 8.03 11.95
C GLY A 548 1.71 7.85 11.17
N THR A 549 2.77 8.43 11.71
CA THR A 549 4.13 8.11 11.29
C THR A 549 4.68 6.93 12.11
N PRO A 550 5.66 6.19 11.61
CA PRO A 550 6.25 5.07 12.37
C PRO A 550 6.70 5.45 13.79
N GLY A 551 7.35 6.60 13.98
CA GLY A 551 7.80 7.05 15.30
C GLY A 551 6.66 7.41 16.27
N GLN A 552 5.46 7.73 15.76
CA GLN A 552 4.30 8.03 16.61
C GLN A 552 3.68 6.80 17.27
N ILE A 553 3.91 5.62 16.70
CA ILE A 553 3.31 4.35 17.15
C ILE A 553 4.17 3.57 18.12
N ASP A 554 5.45 3.94 18.29
CA ASP A 554 6.43 3.21 19.12
C ASP A 554 5.98 2.98 20.57
N GLY A 555 5.16 3.89 21.11
CA GLY A 555 4.58 3.73 22.44
C GLY A 555 3.46 2.70 22.55
N LEU A 556 2.77 2.41 21.44
CA LEU A 556 1.62 1.50 21.39
C LEU A 556 2.00 0.13 20.79
N LEU A 557 2.81 0.11 19.75
CA LEU A 557 3.28 -1.11 19.07
C LEU A 557 4.76 -1.37 19.32
N SER A 558 5.27 -1.02 20.51
CA SER A 558 6.70 -1.05 20.85
C SER A 558 7.35 -2.43 20.85
N SER A 559 6.58 -3.50 20.91
CA SER A 559 7.08 -4.89 20.90
C SER A 559 5.98 -5.84 20.48
N TYR A 560 6.33 -6.82 19.67
CA TYR A 560 5.43 -7.93 19.34
C TYR A 560 5.14 -8.84 20.55
N GLU A 561 6.04 -8.86 21.56
CA GLU A 561 5.80 -9.54 22.84
C GLU A 561 4.53 -9.02 23.54
N ASN A 562 4.17 -7.75 23.37
CA ASN A 562 2.94 -7.19 23.92
C ASN A 562 1.67 -7.77 23.27
N GLY A 563 1.80 -8.41 22.12
CA GLY A 563 0.72 -9.10 21.42
C GLY A 563 -0.36 -8.20 20.79
N LEU A 564 -0.27 -6.87 20.89
CA LEU A 564 -1.17 -5.96 20.19
C LEU A 564 -0.86 -5.89 18.68
N PRO A 565 0.41 -5.82 18.25
CA PRO A 565 0.75 -5.84 16.83
C PRO A 565 0.18 -7.06 16.09
N SER A 566 0.20 -8.24 16.73
CA SER A 566 -0.34 -9.47 16.13
C SER A 566 -1.87 -9.48 15.96
N ARG A 567 -2.59 -8.55 16.59
CA ARG A 567 -4.05 -8.39 16.51
C ARG A 567 -4.48 -7.26 15.57
N THR A 568 -3.51 -6.56 14.99
CA THR A 568 -3.73 -5.34 14.22
C THR A 568 -3.34 -5.56 12.76
N LEU A 569 -4.23 -5.23 11.84
CA LEU A 569 -3.90 -5.13 10.42
C LEU A 569 -2.99 -3.92 10.22
N ILE A 570 -1.77 -4.16 9.82
CA ILE A 570 -0.77 -3.12 9.61
C ILE A 570 -0.68 -2.85 8.11
N TYR A 571 -0.74 -1.58 7.74
CA TYR A 571 -0.49 -1.12 6.39
C TYR A 571 0.53 0.02 6.44
N THR A 572 1.75 -0.21 5.95
CA THR A 572 2.83 0.78 5.98
C THR A 572 3.35 1.04 4.59
N PHE A 573 3.58 2.31 4.25
CA PHE A 573 4.05 2.67 2.93
C PHE A 573 4.85 3.97 2.91
N ARG A 574 5.60 4.15 1.84
CA ARG A 574 6.20 5.42 1.47
C ARG A 574 6.08 5.56 -0.05
N GLU A 575 5.49 6.65 -0.49
CA GLU A 575 5.45 7.02 -1.91
C GLU A 575 6.45 8.13 -2.22
N ALA A 576 6.90 8.17 -3.46
CA ALA A 576 7.66 9.31 -3.94
C ALA A 576 6.77 10.56 -3.87
N PRO A 577 7.28 11.70 -3.37
CA PRO A 577 6.48 12.91 -3.31
C PRO A 577 6.07 13.32 -4.73
N HIS A 578 4.77 13.40 -4.96
CA HIS A 578 4.18 13.93 -6.17
C HIS A 578 3.21 15.05 -5.80
N TRP A 579 3.15 16.06 -6.64
CA TRP A 579 2.17 17.13 -6.48
C TRP A 579 0.87 16.71 -7.14
N LYS A 580 -0.23 16.64 -6.37
CA LYS A 580 -1.57 16.44 -6.93
C LYS A 580 -2.06 17.79 -7.46
N GLU A 581 -2.39 17.85 -8.75
CA GLU A 581 -2.96 19.07 -9.34
C GLU A 581 -4.30 19.37 -8.69
N MET A 582 -4.46 20.61 -8.21
CA MET A 582 -5.70 21.11 -7.64
C MET A 582 -6.47 21.85 -8.72
N GLY A 583 -7.78 21.63 -8.81
CA GLY A 583 -8.70 22.30 -9.75
C GLY A 583 -9.93 22.85 -9.04
N ASP A 584 -10.67 23.71 -9.74
CA ASP A 584 -11.91 24.33 -9.23
C ASP A 584 -13.08 23.33 -9.14
N ASP A 585 -12.95 22.14 -9.74
CA ASP A 585 -13.99 21.10 -9.81
C ASP A 585 -13.90 20.06 -8.66
N CYS A 586 -13.08 20.31 -7.63
CA CYS A 586 -12.91 19.39 -6.51
C CYS A 586 -14.18 19.35 -5.64
N ILE A 587 -14.87 18.22 -5.65
CA ILE A 587 -15.98 17.95 -4.72
C ILE A 587 -15.39 17.57 -3.36
N SER A 588 -15.97 18.09 -2.28
CA SER A 588 -15.62 17.68 -0.92
C SER A 588 -15.90 16.18 -0.74
N LEU A 589 -14.87 15.41 -0.31
CA LEU A 589 -15.04 14.00 0.03
C LEU A 589 -16.11 13.80 1.11
N GLU A 590 -16.17 14.67 2.09
CA GLU A 590 -17.20 14.62 3.14
C GLU A 590 -18.62 14.72 2.52
N ASP A 591 -18.83 15.63 1.59
CA ASP A 591 -20.14 15.79 0.93
C ASP A 591 -20.46 14.60 0.01
N SER A 592 -19.48 14.06 -0.70
CA SER A 592 -19.66 12.90 -1.58
C SER A 592 -19.98 11.61 -0.78
N PHE A 593 -19.51 11.51 0.47
CA PHE A 593 -19.77 10.36 1.34
C PHE A 593 -21.11 10.44 2.09
N LYS A 594 -21.79 11.58 2.15
CA LYS A 594 -23.11 11.70 2.85
C LYS A 594 -24.17 10.70 2.38
N PRO A 595 -24.40 10.49 1.07
CA PRO A 595 -25.34 9.47 0.61
C PRO A 595 -24.94 8.06 1.03
N ILE A 596 -23.63 7.78 1.04
CA ILE A 596 -23.11 6.48 1.44
C ILE A 596 -23.27 6.29 2.95
N ALA A 597 -22.99 7.31 3.76
CA ALA A 597 -23.21 7.31 5.21
C ALA A 597 -24.67 7.04 5.57
N HIS A 598 -25.62 7.59 4.81
CA HIS A 598 -27.04 7.30 4.97
C HIS A 598 -27.35 5.81 4.74
N ARG A 599 -26.82 5.22 3.67
CA ARG A 599 -26.96 3.76 3.43
C ARG A 599 -26.27 2.93 4.52
N VAL A 600 -25.17 3.42 5.11
CA VAL A 600 -24.52 2.76 6.25
C VAL A 600 -25.38 2.84 7.52
N SER A 601 -26.12 3.96 7.74
CA SER A 601 -27.10 4.06 8.83
C SER A 601 -28.28 3.09 8.61
N GLU A 602 -28.77 2.94 7.40
CA GLU A 602 -29.78 1.92 7.06
C GLU A 602 -29.26 0.49 7.32
N LEU A 603 -28.02 0.18 6.90
CA LEU A 603 -27.36 -1.09 7.16
C LEU A 603 -27.21 -1.35 8.67
N TYR A 604 -26.81 -0.34 9.45
CA TYR A 604 -26.70 -0.44 10.90
C TYR A 604 -28.05 -0.80 11.55
N ASN A 605 -29.13 -0.11 11.18
CA ASN A 605 -30.47 -0.37 11.66
C ASN A 605 -31.01 -1.74 11.23
N PHE A 606 -30.71 -2.15 9.99
CA PHE A 606 -30.98 -3.50 9.49
C PHE A 606 -30.27 -4.56 10.35
N CYS A 607 -29.00 -4.34 10.67
CA CYS A 607 -28.23 -5.26 11.51
C CYS A 607 -28.75 -5.35 12.95
N LEU A 608 -29.23 -4.25 13.53
CA LEU A 608 -29.83 -4.27 14.86
C LEU A 608 -31.12 -5.12 14.90
N ALA A 609 -31.92 -5.03 13.84
CA ALA A 609 -33.19 -5.76 13.73
C ALA A 609 -33.03 -7.26 13.41
N HIS A 610 -31.96 -7.63 12.71
CA HIS A 610 -31.76 -8.97 12.16
C HIS A 610 -30.41 -9.58 12.61
N PRO A 611 -30.38 -10.24 13.80
CA PRO A 611 -29.18 -10.96 14.25
C PRO A 611 -28.82 -12.12 13.31
N VAL A 612 -27.53 -12.30 12.99
CA VAL A 612 -27.08 -13.36 12.09
C VAL A 612 -25.86 -14.11 12.61
N LEU A 613 -25.77 -15.37 12.18
CA LEU A 613 -24.60 -16.22 12.33
C LEU A 613 -23.94 -16.44 10.96
N PHE A 614 -22.67 -16.08 10.87
CA PHE A 614 -21.85 -16.20 9.66
C PHE A 614 -21.15 -17.54 9.59
N HIS A 615 -21.04 -18.09 8.38
CA HIS A 615 -20.38 -19.36 8.10
C HIS A 615 -19.42 -19.28 6.90
N PHE A 616 -18.27 -19.92 7.04
CA PHE A 616 -17.50 -20.40 5.90
C PHE A 616 -18.00 -21.77 5.47
N ASN A 617 -17.93 -22.06 4.19
CA ASN A 617 -18.11 -23.42 3.68
C ASN A 617 -16.85 -24.27 3.94
N ARG A 618 -16.96 -25.59 3.71
CA ARG A 618 -15.85 -26.52 3.99
C ARG A 618 -14.61 -26.26 3.11
N LEU A 619 -14.79 -25.83 1.88
CA LEU A 619 -13.68 -25.55 0.95
C LEU A 619 -12.91 -24.30 1.40
N GLN A 620 -13.61 -23.25 1.85
CA GLN A 620 -13.02 -22.05 2.40
C GLN A 620 -12.21 -22.34 3.67
N TRP A 621 -12.76 -23.16 4.59
CA TRP A 621 -12.00 -23.62 5.77
C TRP A 621 -10.74 -24.40 5.39
N ASN A 622 -10.84 -25.32 4.44
CA ASN A 622 -9.70 -26.10 3.97
C ASN A 622 -8.62 -25.18 3.37
N ARG A 623 -9.03 -24.22 2.53
CA ARG A 623 -8.14 -23.22 1.91
C ARG A 623 -7.44 -22.34 2.96
N LEU A 624 -8.18 -21.84 3.94
CA LEU A 624 -7.64 -21.08 5.07
C LEU A 624 -6.59 -21.89 5.83
N ASN A 625 -6.92 -23.12 6.20
CA ASN A 625 -6.04 -24.00 6.97
C ASN A 625 -4.78 -24.35 6.19
N GLU A 626 -4.87 -24.65 4.91
CA GLU A 626 -3.72 -24.94 4.04
C GLU A 626 -2.73 -23.78 4.01
N ILE A 627 -3.20 -22.56 3.74
CA ILE A 627 -2.35 -21.38 3.61
C ILE A 627 -1.70 -21.05 4.94
N PHE A 628 -2.47 -20.90 6.01
CA PHE A 628 -1.94 -20.45 7.28
C PHE A 628 -1.12 -21.53 8.02
N SER A 629 -1.38 -22.84 7.78
CA SER A 629 -0.53 -23.92 8.25
C SER A 629 0.84 -23.89 7.58
N ARG A 630 0.89 -23.65 6.26
CA ARG A 630 2.15 -23.48 5.53
C ARG A 630 2.93 -22.27 6.04
N MET A 631 2.29 -21.09 6.12
CA MET A 631 2.91 -19.86 6.64
C MET A 631 3.45 -20.06 8.07
N LEU A 632 2.68 -20.74 8.93
CA LEU A 632 3.12 -21.03 10.30
C LEU A 632 4.36 -21.92 10.33
N SER A 633 4.42 -22.91 9.44
CA SER A 633 5.59 -23.81 9.33
C SER A 633 6.82 -23.05 8.82
N GLU A 634 6.67 -22.16 7.85
CA GLU A 634 7.74 -21.31 7.33
C GLU A 634 8.32 -20.40 8.43
N VAL A 635 7.45 -19.67 9.14
CA VAL A 635 7.87 -18.78 10.24
C VAL A 635 8.48 -19.55 11.42
N ALA A 636 8.00 -20.77 11.70
CA ALA A 636 8.58 -21.63 12.75
C ALA A 636 10.01 -22.09 12.40
N LEU A 637 10.30 -22.34 11.12
CA LEU A 637 11.65 -22.65 10.64
C LEU A 637 12.61 -21.45 10.77
N GLU A 638 12.09 -20.23 10.65
CA GLU A 638 12.86 -18.99 10.88
C GLU A 638 13.14 -18.73 12.38
N GLY A 639 12.50 -19.47 13.29
CA GLY A 639 12.64 -19.30 14.75
C GLY A 639 12.02 -18.01 15.29
N ASN A 640 11.04 -17.43 14.58
CA ASN A 640 10.42 -16.16 14.93
C ASN A 640 9.06 -16.36 15.62
N ASP A 641 9.06 -16.40 16.95
CA ASP A 641 7.85 -16.63 17.76
C ASP A 641 6.83 -15.49 17.63
N ASP A 642 7.28 -14.27 17.42
CA ASP A 642 6.43 -13.08 17.26
C ASP A 642 5.57 -13.18 16.00
N LEU A 643 6.18 -13.53 14.87
CA LEU A 643 5.48 -13.71 13.61
C LEU A 643 4.56 -14.95 13.62
N GLN A 644 4.85 -15.99 14.39
CA GLN A 644 3.92 -17.12 14.59
C GLN A 644 2.60 -16.63 15.21
N ALA A 645 2.68 -15.70 16.17
CA ALA A 645 1.50 -15.10 16.78
C ALA A 645 0.70 -14.26 15.77
N VAL A 646 1.39 -13.56 14.88
CA VAL A 646 0.75 -12.80 13.78
C VAL A 646 0.00 -13.73 12.84
N VAL A 647 0.66 -14.79 12.33
CA VAL A 647 0.05 -15.76 11.41
C VAL A 647 -1.24 -16.34 11.98
N LYS A 648 -1.22 -16.80 13.25
CA LYS A 648 -2.40 -17.39 13.89
C LYS A 648 -3.58 -16.43 13.99
N ARG A 649 -3.33 -15.14 14.26
CA ARG A 649 -4.39 -14.13 14.41
C ARG A 649 -4.85 -13.56 13.07
N TYR A 650 -3.98 -13.51 12.10
CA TYR A 650 -4.34 -13.05 10.74
C TYR A 650 -5.30 -14.04 10.06
N ALA A 651 -5.16 -15.35 10.29
CA ALA A 651 -6.18 -16.32 9.86
C ALA A 651 -7.58 -16.00 10.41
N PHE A 652 -7.67 -15.56 11.66
CA PHE A 652 -8.92 -15.10 12.26
C PHE A 652 -9.43 -13.78 11.65
N LEU A 653 -8.55 -12.86 11.30
CA LEU A 653 -8.93 -11.59 10.67
C LEU A 653 -9.51 -11.79 9.26
N VAL A 654 -9.12 -12.84 8.52
CA VAL A 654 -9.80 -13.22 7.26
C VAL A 654 -11.29 -13.45 7.51
N MET A 655 -11.65 -14.17 8.57
CA MET A 655 -13.06 -14.41 8.90
C MET A 655 -13.79 -13.09 9.21
N ARG A 656 -13.19 -12.19 9.99
CA ARG A 656 -13.83 -10.90 10.34
C ARG A 656 -14.09 -10.03 9.12
N ILE A 657 -13.11 -9.93 8.20
CA ILE A 657 -13.29 -9.16 6.95
C ILE A 657 -14.34 -9.83 6.04
N SER A 658 -14.34 -11.17 5.96
CA SER A 658 -15.40 -11.90 5.23
C SER A 658 -16.78 -11.66 5.81
N MET A 659 -16.91 -11.64 7.15
CA MET A 659 -18.17 -11.31 7.82
C MET A 659 -18.70 -9.93 7.43
N ILE A 660 -17.82 -8.92 7.33
CA ILE A 660 -18.18 -7.56 6.94
C ILE A 660 -18.79 -7.57 5.53
N GLN A 661 -18.08 -8.13 4.55
CA GLN A 661 -18.51 -8.15 3.16
C GLN A 661 -19.81 -8.95 2.97
N THR A 662 -19.89 -10.14 3.57
CA THR A 662 -21.08 -11.00 3.48
C THR A 662 -22.31 -10.31 4.10
N ARG A 663 -22.12 -9.59 5.20
CA ARG A 663 -23.21 -8.87 5.85
C ARG A 663 -23.73 -7.70 5.01
N ILE A 664 -22.85 -6.98 4.35
CA ILE A 664 -23.21 -5.92 3.41
C ILE A 664 -24.03 -6.50 2.26
N ARG A 665 -23.59 -7.61 1.64
CA ARG A 665 -24.34 -8.27 0.56
C ARG A 665 -25.71 -8.77 1.01
N GLN A 666 -25.80 -9.26 2.23
CA GLN A 666 -27.10 -9.68 2.78
C GLN A 666 -28.07 -8.51 2.86
N PHE A 667 -27.59 -7.34 3.30
CA PHE A 667 -28.38 -6.11 3.32
C PHE A 667 -28.79 -5.67 1.91
N GLU A 668 -27.85 -5.64 0.97
CA GLU A 668 -28.09 -5.28 -0.44
C GLU A 668 -29.09 -6.22 -1.12
N ALA A 669 -29.04 -7.50 -0.78
CA ALA A 669 -30.01 -8.51 -1.26
C ALA A 669 -31.35 -8.49 -0.50
N THR A 670 -31.51 -7.65 0.53
CA THR A 670 -32.66 -7.68 1.44
C THR A 670 -32.97 -9.07 2.01
N ASP A 671 -31.92 -9.89 2.22
CA ASP A 671 -32.04 -11.24 2.75
C ASP A 671 -32.16 -11.21 4.28
N LEU A 672 -33.22 -11.81 4.82
CA LEU A 672 -33.54 -11.85 6.25
C LEU A 672 -33.11 -13.17 6.91
N SER A 673 -32.34 -14.00 6.23
CA SER A 673 -31.88 -15.28 6.76
C SER A 673 -31.07 -15.10 8.04
N PRO A 674 -31.29 -15.88 9.09
CA PRO A 674 -30.52 -15.78 10.35
C PRO A 674 -29.11 -16.39 10.23
N GLU A 675 -28.84 -17.13 9.19
CA GLU A 675 -27.53 -17.71 8.86
C GLU A 675 -27.06 -17.21 7.49
N ILE A 676 -25.84 -16.72 7.43
CA ILE A 676 -25.23 -16.19 6.19
C ILE A 676 -23.96 -16.95 5.84
N TYR A 677 -23.78 -17.17 4.55
CA TYR A 677 -22.65 -17.93 4.02
C TYR A 677 -21.76 -17.06 3.15
N CYS A 678 -20.44 -17.12 3.38
CA CYS A 678 -19.47 -16.37 2.61
C CYS A 678 -19.45 -16.82 1.15
N THR A 679 -19.40 -15.86 0.22
CA THR A 679 -19.10 -16.17 -1.18
C THR A 679 -17.60 -16.47 -1.36
N ASP A 680 -17.23 -17.29 -2.35
CA ASP A 680 -15.81 -17.56 -2.61
C ASP A 680 -15.04 -16.29 -3.02
N ALA A 681 -15.70 -15.37 -3.72
CA ALA A 681 -15.12 -14.08 -4.10
C ALA A 681 -14.79 -13.21 -2.87
N ASP A 682 -15.70 -13.11 -1.91
CA ASP A 682 -15.48 -12.33 -0.67
C ASP A 682 -14.44 -13.00 0.24
N PHE A 683 -14.42 -14.33 0.26
CA PHE A 683 -13.39 -15.10 0.98
C PHE A 683 -11.99 -14.82 0.41
N GLU A 684 -11.78 -15.00 -0.92
CA GLU A 684 -10.48 -14.78 -1.55
C GLU A 684 -10.03 -13.32 -1.43
N ARG A 685 -10.96 -12.37 -1.53
CA ARG A 685 -10.67 -10.94 -1.31
C ARG A 685 -10.19 -10.69 0.12
N SER A 686 -10.91 -11.20 1.10
CA SER A 686 -10.52 -11.08 2.53
C SER A 686 -9.15 -11.70 2.78
N LEU A 687 -8.90 -12.86 2.19
CA LEU A 687 -7.62 -13.56 2.28
C LEU A 687 -6.48 -12.71 1.70
N GLN A 688 -6.65 -12.15 0.50
CA GLN A 688 -5.64 -11.33 -0.16
C GLN A 688 -5.36 -10.02 0.61
N ILE A 689 -6.39 -9.35 1.14
CA ILE A 689 -6.21 -8.16 2.00
C ILE A 689 -5.35 -8.52 3.21
N VAL A 690 -5.67 -9.62 3.89
CA VAL A 690 -4.95 -10.04 5.10
C VAL A 690 -3.53 -10.48 4.78
N LEU A 691 -3.30 -11.19 3.68
CA LEU A 691 -1.96 -11.59 3.25
C LEU A 691 -1.09 -10.38 2.89
N CYS A 692 -1.64 -9.37 2.22
CA CYS A 692 -0.93 -8.12 1.97
C CYS A 692 -0.58 -7.40 3.29
N CYS A 693 -1.53 -7.27 4.21
CA CYS A 693 -1.26 -6.71 5.55
C CYS A 693 -0.26 -7.54 6.36
N TYR A 694 -0.19 -8.88 6.14
CA TYR A 694 0.84 -9.71 6.75
C TYR A 694 2.24 -9.34 6.27
N GLU A 695 2.42 -9.11 4.97
CA GLU A 695 3.71 -8.66 4.44
C GLU A 695 4.10 -7.28 5.00
N HIS A 696 3.14 -6.35 5.13
CA HIS A 696 3.39 -5.07 5.82
C HIS A 696 3.77 -5.25 7.30
N SER A 697 3.12 -6.17 8.00
CA SER A 697 3.45 -6.50 9.39
C SER A 697 4.85 -7.09 9.51
N ARG A 698 5.26 -7.95 8.56
CA ARG A 698 6.59 -8.56 8.49
C ARG A 698 7.68 -7.51 8.24
N LEU A 699 7.41 -6.56 7.32
CA LEU A 699 8.30 -5.44 7.06
C LEU A 699 8.47 -4.53 8.28
N LEU A 700 7.38 -4.21 8.97
CA LEU A 700 7.43 -3.42 10.20
C LEU A 700 8.22 -4.16 11.30
N HIS A 701 7.97 -5.46 11.49
CA HIS A 701 8.70 -6.29 12.45
C HIS A 701 10.21 -6.28 12.21
N SER A 702 10.64 -6.41 10.94
CA SER A 702 12.07 -6.39 10.60
C SER A 702 12.75 -5.03 10.80
N SER A 703 11.97 -3.95 10.83
CA SER A 703 12.45 -2.57 11.05
C SER A 703 12.38 -2.12 12.52
N MET A 704 11.74 -2.89 13.40
CA MET A 704 11.71 -2.59 14.83
C MET A 704 13.00 -3.04 15.51
N PRO A 705 13.57 -2.21 16.41
CA PRO A 705 14.73 -2.63 17.19
C PRO A 705 14.34 -3.85 18.02
N SER A 706 15.18 -4.91 17.99
CA SER A 706 15.00 -6.09 18.83
C SER A 706 14.84 -5.67 20.29
N PRO A 707 13.95 -6.33 21.07
CA PRO A 707 13.67 -5.96 22.46
C PRO A 707 14.90 -5.96 23.38
N SER A 708 15.99 -6.59 22.95
CA SER A 708 17.28 -6.64 23.66
C SER A 708 18.04 -5.31 23.68
N VAL A 709 17.64 -4.32 22.86
CA VAL A 709 18.35 -3.01 22.82
C VAL A 709 17.34 -1.87 22.88
N ARG A 710 16.81 -1.57 24.07
CA ARG A 710 16.21 -0.24 24.29
C ARG A 710 17.34 0.80 24.22
N PRO A 711 17.24 1.85 23.37
CA PRO A 711 18.22 2.93 23.41
C PRO A 711 18.26 3.53 24.82
N LEU A 712 19.41 3.40 25.46
CA LEU A 712 19.62 3.88 26.81
C LEU A 712 19.71 5.43 26.72
N LYS A 713 18.91 6.14 27.50
CA LYS A 713 19.05 7.61 27.62
C LYS A 713 20.50 7.94 28.03
N ASN A 714 21.22 8.68 27.21
CA ASN A 714 22.66 8.96 27.28
C ASN A 714 23.56 7.72 27.02
N PRO A 715 23.62 7.24 25.78
CA PRO A 715 24.40 6.05 25.42
C PRO A 715 25.90 6.20 25.76
N ASP A 716 26.49 7.37 25.57
CA ASP A 716 27.90 7.62 25.85
C ASP A 716 28.24 7.52 27.34
N THR A 717 27.42 8.10 28.22
CA THR A 717 27.62 8.02 29.68
C THR A 717 27.49 6.57 30.18
N ILE A 718 26.60 5.79 29.59
CA ILE A 718 26.40 4.38 29.95
C ILE A 718 27.51 3.52 29.36
N ARG A 719 27.95 3.82 28.14
CA ARG A 719 29.08 3.14 27.50
C ARG A 719 30.37 3.33 28.31
N ASN A 720 30.65 4.55 28.75
CA ASN A 720 31.79 4.86 29.61
C ASN A 720 31.68 4.17 30.98
N PHE A 721 30.50 4.16 31.60
CA PHE A 721 30.23 3.39 32.81
C PHE A 721 30.54 1.89 32.61
N VAL A 722 30.05 1.26 31.53
CA VAL A 722 30.30 -0.16 31.25
C VAL A 722 31.79 -0.41 30.96
N GLN A 723 32.47 0.50 30.28
CA GLN A 723 33.92 0.38 30.01
C GLN A 723 34.76 0.43 31.29
N GLU A 724 34.38 1.27 32.29
CA GLU A 724 35.07 1.34 33.58
C GLU A 724 34.81 0.16 34.53
N LEU A 725 33.75 -0.64 34.31
CA LEU A 725 33.51 -1.84 35.12
C LEU A 725 34.68 -2.84 34.93
N PRO A 726 35.19 -3.50 36.00
CA PRO A 726 36.12 -4.63 35.87
C PRO A 726 35.55 -5.79 35.08
N ASP A 727 36.41 -6.69 34.60
CA ASP A 727 35.96 -7.88 33.88
C ASP A 727 35.08 -8.80 34.74
N CYS A 728 35.36 -8.87 36.04
CA CYS A 728 34.48 -9.47 37.03
C CYS A 728 34.24 -8.47 38.14
N PHE A 729 32.96 -8.19 38.47
CA PHE A 729 32.60 -7.19 39.45
C PHE A 729 31.34 -7.55 40.23
N THR A 730 31.19 -6.90 41.39
CA THR A 730 30.00 -7.03 42.25
C THR A 730 29.02 -5.85 42.04
N THR A 731 27.78 -6.01 42.51
CA THR A 731 26.78 -4.91 42.47
C THR A 731 27.30 -3.65 43.20
N ASP A 732 28.02 -3.85 44.31
CA ASP A 732 28.51 -2.70 45.11
C ASP A 732 29.63 -1.93 44.38
N GLU A 733 30.55 -2.64 43.74
CA GLU A 733 31.57 -2.04 42.88
C GLU A 733 30.96 -1.28 41.72
N ALA A 734 29.91 -1.86 41.06
CA ALA A 734 29.18 -1.14 40.00
C ALA A 734 28.47 0.12 40.53
N ILE A 735 27.98 0.10 41.77
CA ILE A 735 27.35 1.30 42.39
C ILE A 735 28.41 2.37 42.67
N GLN A 736 29.59 1.98 43.15
CA GLN A 736 30.70 2.94 43.37
C GLN A 736 31.18 3.58 42.06
N ILE A 737 31.31 2.80 41.03
CA ILE A 737 31.68 3.32 39.70
C ILE A 737 30.53 4.17 39.13
N GLY A 738 29.29 3.72 39.26
CA GLY A 738 28.10 4.46 38.82
C GLY A 738 27.94 5.86 39.46
N ALA A 739 28.42 6.03 40.71
CA ALA A 739 28.41 7.33 41.38
C ALA A 739 29.26 8.40 40.66
N LYS A 740 30.31 8.01 39.91
CA LYS A 740 31.11 8.94 39.10
C LYS A 740 30.29 9.50 37.90
N TYR A 741 29.25 8.84 37.53
CA TYR A 741 28.35 9.17 36.43
C TYR A 741 26.99 9.71 36.89
N ASP A 742 26.87 10.12 38.17
CA ASP A 742 25.62 10.57 38.81
C ASP A 742 24.50 9.48 38.74
N PHE A 743 24.89 8.19 38.71
CA PHE A 743 23.95 7.10 38.79
C PHE A 743 23.66 6.74 40.25
N ASN A 744 22.40 6.88 40.64
CA ASN A 744 21.99 6.40 41.98
C ASN A 744 21.87 4.87 42.01
N HIS A 745 21.84 4.28 43.20
CA HIS A 745 21.73 2.84 43.43
C HIS A 745 20.64 2.13 42.58
N ARG A 746 19.44 2.75 42.51
CA ARG A 746 18.32 2.21 41.74
C ARG A 746 18.60 2.21 40.23
N LYS A 747 19.28 3.24 39.75
CA LYS A 747 19.66 3.35 38.33
C LYS A 747 20.72 2.31 37.95
N VAL A 748 21.75 2.15 38.79
CA VAL A 748 22.78 1.10 38.56
C VAL A 748 22.17 -0.30 38.58
N THR A 749 21.36 -0.62 39.59
CA THR A 749 20.70 -1.93 39.67
C THR A 749 19.81 -2.23 38.43
N ARG A 750 19.11 -1.19 37.91
CA ARG A 750 18.30 -1.31 36.72
C ARG A 750 19.17 -1.47 35.46
N LEU A 751 20.30 -0.77 35.36
CA LEU A 751 21.27 -0.90 34.30
C LEU A 751 21.89 -2.29 34.27
N LEU A 752 22.36 -2.81 35.40
CA LEU A 752 22.90 -4.16 35.47
C LEU A 752 21.87 -5.21 35.05
N LYS A 753 20.60 -4.99 35.36
CA LYS A 753 19.51 -5.88 34.94
C LYS A 753 19.24 -5.81 33.44
N SER A 754 19.31 -4.63 32.84
CA SER A 754 19.11 -4.42 31.39
C SER A 754 20.32 -4.83 30.54
N LEU A 755 21.52 -4.77 31.09
CA LEU A 755 22.76 -5.13 30.41
C LEU A 755 23.08 -6.64 30.51
N ASN A 756 22.38 -7.38 31.38
CA ASN A 756 22.59 -8.81 31.56
C ASN A 756 22.17 -9.59 30.32
N GLY A 757 23.09 -10.40 29.78
CA GLY A 757 22.91 -11.10 28.51
C GLY A 757 23.25 -10.29 27.25
N VAL A 758 23.63 -8.98 27.40
CA VAL A 758 23.97 -8.07 26.28
C VAL A 758 25.44 -7.63 26.34
N LYS A 759 25.88 -7.10 27.47
CA LYS A 759 27.26 -6.61 27.71
C LYS A 759 27.91 -7.24 28.95
N ILE A 760 27.10 -7.78 29.83
CA ILE A 760 27.54 -8.44 31.07
C ILE A 760 26.73 -9.73 31.28
N ASN A 761 27.30 -10.72 31.98
CA ASN A 761 26.62 -11.91 32.42
C ASN A 761 26.59 -11.99 33.94
N LYS A 762 25.43 -12.30 34.51
CA LYS A 762 25.28 -12.56 35.94
C LYS A 762 25.78 -13.95 36.27
N ILE A 763 26.84 -14.06 37.10
CA ILE A 763 27.43 -15.33 37.51
C ILE A 763 26.72 -15.91 38.75
N SER A 764 26.44 -15.03 39.74
CA SER A 764 25.75 -15.40 40.98
C SER A 764 24.98 -14.22 41.54
N HIS A 765 24.38 -14.37 42.73
CA HIS A 765 23.66 -13.24 43.36
C HIS A 765 24.64 -12.10 43.66
N GLY A 766 24.46 -10.97 42.94
CA GLY A 766 25.28 -9.77 43.10
C GLY A 766 26.63 -9.78 42.41
N SER A 767 26.98 -10.78 41.62
CA SER A 767 28.26 -10.89 40.89
C SER A 767 28.04 -11.03 39.39
N TYR A 768 28.86 -10.32 38.62
CA TYR A 768 28.72 -10.17 37.15
C TYR A 768 30.09 -10.30 36.47
N THR A 769 30.10 -10.67 35.20
CA THR A 769 31.30 -10.63 34.33
C THR A 769 30.96 -9.86 33.06
N LYS A 770 31.94 -9.13 32.52
CA LYS A 770 31.82 -8.53 31.17
C LYS A 770 31.79 -9.60 30.10
N MET A 771 31.06 -9.35 29.04
CA MET A 771 31.13 -10.12 27.81
C MET A 771 32.21 -9.50 26.95
N ASN A 772 33.19 -10.28 26.49
CA ASN A 772 34.18 -9.83 25.52
C ASN A 772 33.48 -9.56 24.19
N GLU A 773 33.71 -8.40 23.61
CA GLU A 773 33.28 -8.10 22.23
C GLU A 773 34.07 -9.03 21.30
N GLN A 774 33.39 -10.01 20.68
CA GLN A 774 33.94 -10.76 19.56
C GLN A 774 33.62 -10.03 18.26
#